data_bf31a3fa049fb7fa314b802afdfedc5c
#
_entry.id   bf31a3fa049fb7fa314b802afdfedc5c
#
_cell.length_a   1.000
_cell.length_b   1.000
_cell.length_c   1.000
_cell.angle_alpha   90.00
_cell.angle_beta   90.00
_cell.angle_gamma   90.00
#
_symmetry.space_group_name_H-M   'P 1'
#
loop_
_entity.id
_entity.type
_entity.pdbx_description
1 polymer ?
#
loop_
_entity_poly.entity_id
_entity_poly.type
_entity_poly.pdbx_seq_one_letter_code
_entity_poly.pdbx_strand_id
1 'polypeptide(L)'
;MKFKMTKPKAIIAFVLSIAMIAFAAYVLVFGVAGYGQAKSIKLGLDLKGGVSITYQVAKDNGKYSEEDFNDTINKLEKRVQVFSTEAQVQKEGDDKIAVSIPGQYDADKVLEELGKPGSLYFCTKEESTPSKKDIKAKKYIQLKNNSQDDGYYKVWVTGDEVKNAKGQASQDENTKATQYVVSLKFDDKGTKAFGDMTSQNVGNQTYIIYDNQILSAPNVKEAITGGEAQIDGQKDLEEAEQLASNIRIGSLTLSLDEISHKVESAQLGNDALQKSLIAGLIGMIIILVFMLIVYRIPGIAAGLALIAYVEMILLALNGFDLTLTLPGIAGIILNIGMAVDANVIIYARIREEIANGKTVKTAIKTGFQAATSAIVDGNITTLIAALVLLWRGSGTVQGFAQTLAIGIVIQLFEALVISRGFVWMLFHMGFEDIKFYGKERVRKVFQFVQKKAIFFCISIALILVGVIAMVANGIGGSVFNLGIEFKGGSSVKVEFAKEYSIDYFNDNIKKDLEKEVGLKEVQGQRDTDKPKIYTIKTEKLEGKKFDKFKKVLIDKYKAYDTTDKKHQENFSNEMISGTVSKQMREDAILATAIALICMLIYIWARFRNVQFAIAAVTALFHDVAIVIGFYALARVTLGTTFIACLLTIVGYSINATIVIFDRIRENMAKRRRGDKVIDIVNTSITQTLTRSIYTTFTTFIMVFMIYIMGVTSIQEFTLPLMVGLIAGAFSSVFITGSLWYIFKGKSYDKALR
;
A
#
# COMPACT_ATOMS: atom_id res chain seq x y z
N MET A 1 40.83 -12.20 -6.55
CA MET A 1 41.84 -11.16 -6.26
C MET A 1 41.77 -10.79 -4.76
N LYS A 2 42.76 -11.12 -3.95
CA LYS A 2 42.83 -10.66 -2.54
C LYS A 2 43.37 -9.24 -2.55
N PHE A 3 42.45 -8.25 -2.64
CA PHE A 3 42.84 -6.84 -2.45
C PHE A 3 43.36 -6.67 -1.02
N LYS A 4 44.67 -6.48 -0.85
CA LYS A 4 45.23 -6.04 0.43
C LYS A 4 44.83 -4.57 0.64
N MET A 5 43.86 -4.31 1.51
CA MET A 5 43.43 -2.98 1.89
C MET A 5 44.47 -2.36 2.81
N THR A 6 45.13 -1.29 2.35
CA THR A 6 46.10 -0.51 3.15
C THR A 6 45.41 0.72 3.71
N LYS A 7 45.97 1.36 4.76
CA LYS A 7 45.39 2.55 5.39
C LYS A 7 45.06 3.67 4.39
N PRO A 8 45.93 4.07 3.45
CA PRO A 8 45.59 5.07 2.43
C PRO A 8 44.39 4.68 1.55
N LYS A 9 44.41 3.38 1.09
CA LYS A 9 43.28 2.87 0.28
C LYS A 9 41.95 2.84 1.04
N ALA A 10 41.99 2.55 2.34
CA ALA A 10 40.80 2.58 3.19
C ALA A 10 40.25 3.99 3.34
N ILE A 11 41.10 4.99 3.53
CA ILE A 11 40.71 6.40 3.61
C ILE A 11 40.10 6.87 2.28
N ILE A 12 40.74 6.55 1.14
CA ILE A 12 40.21 6.92 -0.18
C ILE A 12 38.84 6.25 -0.40
N ALA A 13 38.71 4.97 -0.11
CA ALA A 13 37.44 4.26 -0.26
C ALA A 13 36.34 4.84 0.65
N PHE A 14 36.68 5.20 1.88
CA PHE A 14 35.75 5.84 2.81
C PHE A 14 35.28 7.20 2.29
N VAL A 15 36.22 8.06 1.86
CA VAL A 15 35.90 9.37 1.27
C VAL A 15 35.03 9.23 0.03
N LEU A 16 35.34 8.29 -0.86
CA LEU A 16 34.53 8.00 -2.05
C LEU A 16 33.13 7.49 -1.69
N SER A 17 33.01 6.66 -0.65
CA SER A 17 31.69 6.20 -0.19
C SER A 17 30.87 7.34 0.40
N ILE A 18 31.48 8.24 1.18
CA ILE A 18 30.79 9.45 1.68
C ILE A 18 30.40 10.39 0.53
N ALA A 19 31.28 10.56 -0.46
CA ALA A 19 30.98 11.36 -1.65
C ALA A 19 29.80 10.75 -2.46
N MET A 20 29.71 9.42 -2.51
CA MET A 20 28.59 8.74 -3.16
C MET A 20 27.27 8.93 -2.42
N ILE A 21 27.27 8.86 -1.09
CA ILE A 21 26.10 9.21 -0.24
C ILE A 21 25.72 10.67 -0.47
N ALA A 22 26.68 11.61 -0.39
CA ALA A 22 26.41 13.02 -0.64
C ALA A 22 25.87 13.30 -2.04
N PHE A 23 26.36 12.56 -3.05
CA PHE A 23 25.87 12.64 -4.43
C PHE A 23 24.44 12.08 -4.54
N ALA A 24 24.14 10.97 -3.89
CA ALA A 24 22.77 10.42 -3.84
C ALA A 24 21.79 11.40 -3.15
N ALA A 25 22.22 12.01 -2.03
CA ALA A 25 21.44 13.09 -1.40
C ALA A 25 21.24 14.30 -2.32
N TYR A 26 22.28 14.69 -3.07
CA TYR A 26 22.17 15.77 -4.08
C TYR A 26 21.14 15.40 -5.16
N VAL A 27 21.17 14.17 -5.68
CA VAL A 27 20.19 13.67 -6.69
C VAL A 27 18.78 13.72 -6.13
N LEU A 28 18.56 13.30 -4.89
CA LEU A 28 17.24 13.34 -4.25
C LEU A 28 16.70 14.77 -4.05
N VAL A 29 17.57 15.74 -3.84
CA VAL A 29 17.15 17.16 -3.64
C VAL A 29 16.99 17.90 -4.96
N PHE A 30 17.97 17.81 -5.86
CA PHE A 30 18.05 18.63 -7.08
C PHE A 30 17.73 17.87 -8.37
N GLY A 31 17.84 16.54 -8.37
CA GLY A 31 17.75 15.70 -9.56
C GLY A 31 19.00 15.74 -10.43
N VAL A 32 19.05 14.82 -11.38
CA VAL A 32 20.05 14.81 -12.48
C VAL A 32 19.30 14.59 -13.78
N ALA A 33 19.45 15.50 -14.73
CA ALA A 33 18.74 15.48 -16.00
C ALA A 33 17.19 15.38 -15.89
N GLY A 34 16.61 15.94 -14.82
CA GLY A 34 15.17 15.91 -14.56
C GLY A 34 14.66 14.67 -13.83
N TYR A 35 15.55 13.73 -13.47
CA TYR A 35 15.19 12.47 -12.81
C TYR A 35 15.72 12.41 -11.37
N GLY A 36 15.12 11.55 -10.54
CA GLY A 36 15.62 11.17 -9.23
C GLY A 36 15.25 12.10 -8.07
N GLN A 37 14.53 13.19 -8.31
CA GLN A 37 14.10 14.08 -7.22
C GLN A 37 13.09 13.40 -6.29
N ALA A 38 13.25 13.55 -4.98
CA ALA A 38 12.27 13.07 -4.01
C ALA A 38 10.87 13.72 -4.18
N LYS A 39 10.82 14.96 -4.70
CA LYS A 39 9.57 15.66 -4.99
C LYS A 39 8.79 15.06 -6.17
N SER A 40 9.44 14.30 -7.06
CA SER A 40 8.78 13.65 -8.20
C SER A 40 8.26 12.25 -7.87
N ILE A 41 8.43 11.77 -6.65
CA ILE A 41 7.79 10.52 -6.19
C ILE A 41 6.28 10.71 -6.24
N LYS A 42 5.59 9.81 -6.93
CA LYS A 42 4.13 9.82 -7.01
C LYS A 42 3.52 9.59 -5.62
N LEU A 43 2.64 10.50 -5.21
CA LEU A 43 1.92 10.40 -3.95
C LEU A 43 0.54 9.78 -4.18
N GLY A 44 0.14 8.86 -3.33
CA GLY A 44 -1.19 8.29 -3.30
C GLY A 44 -2.25 9.32 -2.90
N LEU A 45 -3.49 9.03 -3.19
CA LEU A 45 -4.63 9.90 -2.85
C LEU A 45 -4.76 10.19 -1.36
N ASP A 46 -4.38 9.24 -0.53
CA ASP A 46 -4.31 9.36 0.93
C ASP A 46 -3.31 10.45 1.41
N LEU A 47 -2.37 10.84 0.53
CA LEU A 47 -1.39 11.91 0.79
C LEU A 47 -1.69 13.19 0.00
N LYS A 48 -2.20 13.07 -1.23
CA LYS A 48 -2.43 14.21 -2.12
C LYS A 48 -3.87 14.74 -2.06
N GLY A 49 -4.78 13.91 -1.61
CA GLY A 49 -6.22 14.16 -1.65
C GLY A 49 -6.81 13.95 -3.04
N GLY A 50 -8.10 13.70 -3.12
CA GLY A 50 -8.82 13.50 -4.37
C GLY A 50 -9.85 12.39 -4.29
N VAL A 51 -10.32 11.91 -5.45
CA VAL A 51 -11.30 10.83 -5.59
C VAL A 51 -10.62 9.55 -6.07
N SER A 52 -10.90 8.44 -5.39
CA SER A 52 -10.58 7.08 -5.84
C SER A 52 -11.88 6.32 -6.10
N ILE A 53 -11.95 5.62 -7.23
CA ILE A 53 -13.10 4.78 -7.59
C ILE A 53 -12.55 3.43 -8.00
N THR A 54 -13.13 2.35 -7.48
CA THR A 54 -12.84 0.99 -7.96
C THR A 54 -14.06 0.45 -8.70
N TYR A 55 -13.84 0.06 -9.92
CA TYR A 55 -14.82 -0.61 -10.78
C TYR A 55 -14.53 -2.11 -10.83
N GLN A 56 -15.57 -2.90 -10.98
CA GLN A 56 -15.48 -4.33 -11.33
C GLN A 56 -16.15 -4.53 -12.68
N VAL A 57 -15.59 -5.41 -13.50
CA VAL A 57 -16.23 -5.80 -14.77
C VAL A 57 -17.57 -6.45 -14.46
N ALA A 58 -18.63 -5.89 -15.02
CA ALA A 58 -19.99 -6.37 -14.80
C ALA A 58 -20.18 -7.78 -15.36
N LYS A 59 -20.99 -8.59 -14.70
CA LYS A 59 -21.20 -10.01 -15.06
C LYS A 59 -21.91 -10.22 -16.40
N ASP A 60 -22.57 -9.19 -16.91
CA ASP A 60 -23.28 -9.19 -18.20
C ASP A 60 -22.31 -9.20 -19.40
N ASN A 61 -21.03 -8.83 -19.21
CA ASN A 61 -20.02 -8.93 -20.28
C ASN A 61 -19.71 -10.37 -20.73
N GLY A 62 -20.09 -11.38 -19.97
CA GLY A 62 -19.75 -12.77 -20.27
C GLY A 62 -18.24 -13.04 -20.16
N LYS A 63 -17.69 -13.81 -21.11
CA LYS A 63 -16.23 -14.01 -21.21
C LYS A 63 -15.63 -12.90 -22.06
N TYR A 64 -14.67 -12.18 -21.51
CA TYR A 64 -13.91 -11.11 -22.19
C TYR A 64 -12.42 -11.48 -22.27
N SER A 65 -11.71 -10.87 -23.20
CA SER A 65 -10.28 -11.06 -23.39
C SER A 65 -9.47 -10.08 -22.52
N GLU A 66 -8.19 -10.36 -22.34
CA GLU A 66 -7.27 -9.41 -21.68
C GLU A 66 -7.10 -8.12 -22.51
N GLU A 67 -7.28 -8.20 -23.82
CA GLU A 67 -7.27 -7.05 -24.72
C GLU A 67 -8.47 -6.13 -24.46
N ASP A 68 -9.69 -6.67 -24.31
CA ASP A 68 -10.90 -5.90 -23.96
C ASP A 68 -10.74 -5.20 -22.60
N PHE A 69 -10.09 -5.86 -21.65
CA PHE A 69 -9.83 -5.31 -20.33
C PHE A 69 -8.83 -4.14 -20.40
N ASN A 70 -7.72 -4.33 -21.12
CA ASN A 70 -6.70 -3.29 -21.31
C ASN A 70 -7.24 -2.10 -22.12
N ASP A 71 -8.07 -2.34 -23.12
CA ASP A 71 -8.77 -1.29 -23.86
C ASP A 71 -9.69 -0.46 -22.96
N THR A 72 -10.39 -1.13 -22.04
CA THR A 72 -11.23 -0.46 -21.04
C THR A 72 -10.41 0.43 -20.12
N ILE A 73 -9.25 -0.05 -19.66
CA ILE A 73 -8.30 0.74 -18.86
C ILE A 73 -7.84 1.98 -19.64
N ASN A 74 -7.36 1.79 -20.87
CA ASN A 74 -6.88 2.89 -21.71
C ASN A 74 -7.95 3.95 -21.98
N LYS A 75 -9.21 3.52 -22.18
CA LYS A 75 -10.35 4.43 -22.36
C LYS A 75 -10.68 5.20 -21.09
N LEU A 76 -10.68 4.54 -19.93
CA LEU A 76 -10.85 5.21 -18.65
C LEU A 76 -9.72 6.20 -18.37
N GLU A 77 -8.47 5.83 -18.65
CA GLU A 77 -7.32 6.71 -18.45
C GLU A 77 -7.47 8.03 -19.22
N LYS A 78 -7.89 7.96 -20.46
CA LYS A 78 -8.15 9.17 -21.26
C LYS A 78 -9.33 9.99 -20.74
N ARG A 79 -10.38 9.37 -20.22
CA ARG A 79 -11.51 10.07 -19.61
C ARG A 79 -11.11 10.81 -18.35
N VAL A 80 -10.31 10.18 -17.47
CA VAL A 80 -9.91 10.79 -16.21
C VAL A 80 -8.89 11.91 -16.38
N GLN A 81 -8.11 11.91 -17.48
CA GLN A 81 -7.17 12.99 -17.82
C GLN A 81 -7.86 14.34 -18.02
N VAL A 82 -9.15 14.36 -18.36
CA VAL A 82 -9.96 15.60 -18.44
C VAL A 82 -10.11 16.24 -17.05
N PHE A 83 -10.12 15.45 -15.98
CA PHE A 83 -10.24 15.96 -14.61
C PHE A 83 -8.89 16.31 -13.99
N SER A 84 -7.86 15.53 -14.28
CA SER A 84 -6.51 15.74 -13.74
C SER A 84 -5.48 15.07 -14.64
N THR A 85 -4.44 15.82 -15.01
CA THR A 85 -3.29 15.28 -15.76
C THR A 85 -2.48 14.25 -14.94
N GLU A 86 -2.71 14.19 -13.63
CA GLU A 86 -2.07 13.25 -12.70
C GLU A 86 -3.00 12.07 -12.36
N ALA A 87 -4.17 11.98 -12.99
CA ALA A 87 -5.08 10.86 -12.82
C ALA A 87 -4.43 9.55 -13.28
N GLN A 88 -4.73 8.48 -12.57
CA GLN A 88 -4.17 7.14 -12.82
C GLN A 88 -5.29 6.12 -12.90
N VAL A 89 -5.17 5.20 -13.84
CA VAL A 89 -6.04 4.04 -13.97
C VAL A 89 -5.17 2.79 -13.93
N GLN A 90 -5.45 1.90 -13.00
CA GLN A 90 -4.63 0.73 -12.77
C GLN A 90 -5.47 -0.55 -12.69
N LYS A 91 -4.91 -1.64 -13.21
CA LYS A 91 -5.49 -2.97 -13.03
C LYS A 91 -5.35 -3.39 -11.56
N GLU A 92 -6.44 -3.84 -10.96
CA GLU A 92 -6.49 -4.37 -9.60
C GLU A 92 -7.05 -5.79 -9.59
N GLY A 93 -6.17 -6.79 -9.51
CA GLY A 93 -6.56 -8.19 -9.68
C GLY A 93 -6.90 -8.53 -11.13
N ASP A 94 -7.82 -9.49 -11.35
CA ASP A 94 -8.14 -10.02 -12.68
C ASP A 94 -9.33 -9.31 -13.33
N ASP A 95 -10.23 -8.70 -12.55
CA ASP A 95 -11.51 -8.18 -12.98
C ASP A 95 -11.86 -6.78 -12.44
N LYS A 96 -10.90 -6.09 -11.82
CA LYS A 96 -11.10 -4.77 -11.22
C LYS A 96 -10.18 -3.72 -11.81
N ILE A 97 -10.69 -2.48 -11.83
CA ILE A 97 -9.98 -1.30 -12.31
C ILE A 97 -10.08 -0.23 -11.23
N ALA A 98 -8.93 0.20 -10.71
CA ALA A 98 -8.83 1.30 -9.77
C ALA A 98 -8.53 2.60 -10.52
N VAL A 99 -9.36 3.61 -10.30
CA VAL A 99 -9.25 4.96 -10.85
C VAL A 99 -8.92 5.92 -9.73
N SER A 100 -7.87 6.71 -9.89
CA SER A 100 -7.41 7.70 -8.91
C SER A 100 -7.29 9.08 -9.56
N ILE A 101 -8.00 10.07 -9.02
CA ILE A 101 -8.07 11.42 -9.58
C ILE A 101 -7.67 12.44 -8.52
N PRO A 102 -6.39 12.79 -8.43
CA PRO A 102 -5.91 13.79 -7.48
C PRO A 102 -6.52 15.17 -7.75
N GLY A 103 -6.85 15.89 -6.67
CA GLY A 103 -7.35 17.25 -6.73
C GLY A 103 -8.84 17.39 -7.07
N GLN A 104 -9.56 16.28 -7.25
CA GLN A 104 -11.03 16.27 -7.37
C GLN A 104 -11.64 15.79 -6.05
N TYR A 105 -12.74 16.43 -5.63
CA TYR A 105 -13.37 16.15 -4.33
C TYR A 105 -14.86 15.83 -4.44
N ASP A 106 -15.42 15.84 -5.64
CA ASP A 106 -16.81 15.53 -5.96
C ASP A 106 -16.90 14.17 -6.66
N ALA A 107 -17.07 13.11 -5.86
CA ALA A 107 -17.17 11.75 -6.38
C ALA A 107 -18.42 11.57 -7.25
N ASP A 108 -19.55 12.17 -6.87
CA ASP A 108 -20.82 12.01 -7.61
C ASP A 108 -20.68 12.58 -9.02
N LYS A 109 -20.03 13.76 -9.16
CA LYS A 109 -19.74 14.37 -10.44
C LYS A 109 -18.79 13.52 -11.28
N VAL A 110 -17.73 13.02 -10.68
CA VAL A 110 -16.77 12.12 -11.36
C VAL A 110 -17.46 10.82 -11.80
N LEU A 111 -18.24 10.20 -10.93
CA LEU A 111 -19.01 8.99 -11.24
C LEU A 111 -20.01 9.21 -12.36
N GLU A 112 -20.73 10.34 -12.33
CA GLU A 112 -21.67 10.71 -13.39
C GLU A 112 -20.96 10.85 -14.75
N GLU A 113 -19.80 11.49 -14.79
CA GLU A 113 -19.02 11.67 -16.02
C GLU A 113 -18.34 10.40 -16.52
N LEU A 114 -17.77 9.59 -15.60
CA LEU A 114 -17.13 8.31 -15.96
C LEU A 114 -18.15 7.22 -16.30
N GLY A 115 -19.30 7.23 -15.64
CA GLY A 115 -20.39 6.27 -15.86
C GLY A 115 -21.24 6.58 -17.10
N LYS A 116 -21.14 7.79 -17.65
CA LYS A 116 -21.77 8.08 -18.94
C LYS A 116 -21.06 7.24 -20.00
N PRO A 117 -21.76 6.36 -20.74
CA PRO A 117 -21.17 5.79 -21.94
C PRO A 117 -20.79 7.00 -22.82
N GLY A 118 -19.51 7.16 -23.13
CA GLY A 118 -19.05 8.21 -24.01
C GLY A 118 -19.89 8.16 -25.29
N SER A 119 -20.78 9.10 -25.44
CA SER A 119 -21.77 9.03 -26.52
C SER A 119 -21.15 9.66 -27.75
N LEU A 120 -20.51 8.84 -28.56
CA LEU A 120 -20.07 9.23 -29.90
C LEU A 120 -21.23 9.02 -30.87
N TYR A 121 -21.55 10.09 -31.61
CA TYR A 121 -22.59 10.08 -32.61
C TYR A 121 -22.09 10.67 -33.92
N PHE A 122 -22.41 10.03 -35.02
CA PHE A 122 -22.31 10.62 -36.37
C PHE A 122 -23.70 11.11 -36.74
N CYS A 123 -23.79 12.42 -36.98
CA CYS A 123 -25.07 13.13 -37.05
C CYS A 123 -25.15 14.06 -38.26
N THR A 124 -26.36 14.43 -38.58
CA THR A 124 -26.70 15.56 -39.46
C THR A 124 -27.52 16.57 -38.69
N LYS A 125 -27.27 17.88 -38.91
CA LYS A 125 -28.05 18.97 -38.28
C LYS A 125 -29.47 18.98 -38.80
N GLU A 126 -30.46 19.10 -37.92
CA GLU A 126 -31.89 19.09 -38.26
C GLU A 126 -32.46 20.49 -37.97
N GLU A 127 -33.12 21.08 -38.95
CA GLU A 127 -33.71 22.41 -38.83
C GLU A 127 -35.05 22.39 -38.09
N SER A 128 -35.74 21.26 -38.11
CA SER A 128 -37.04 21.10 -37.47
C SER A 128 -36.92 20.55 -36.03
N THR A 129 -37.82 20.93 -35.13
CA THR A 129 -37.85 20.39 -33.76
C THR A 129 -38.42 18.97 -33.78
N PRO A 130 -37.63 17.94 -33.46
CA PRO A 130 -38.10 16.56 -33.46
C PRO A 130 -39.14 16.27 -32.37
N SER A 131 -39.89 15.18 -32.53
CA SER A 131 -40.87 14.77 -31.54
C SER A 131 -40.18 14.38 -30.20
N LYS A 132 -40.84 14.66 -29.07
CA LYS A 132 -40.35 14.27 -27.74
C LYS A 132 -40.10 12.75 -27.64
N LYS A 133 -40.85 11.95 -28.42
CA LYS A 133 -40.70 10.50 -28.48
C LYS A 133 -39.40 10.07 -29.16
N ASP A 134 -39.02 10.75 -30.25
CA ASP A 134 -37.81 10.43 -31.00
C ASP A 134 -36.54 10.89 -30.25
N ILE A 135 -36.60 12.03 -29.56
CA ILE A 135 -35.54 12.49 -28.66
C ILE A 135 -35.32 11.47 -27.53
N LYS A 136 -36.41 11.00 -26.91
CA LYS A 136 -36.35 10.01 -25.83
C LYS A 136 -35.84 8.63 -26.33
N ALA A 137 -36.06 8.32 -27.60
CA ALA A 137 -35.53 7.12 -28.27
C ALA A 137 -34.09 7.30 -28.77
N LYS A 138 -33.40 8.37 -28.42
CA LYS A 138 -32.03 8.71 -28.86
C LYS A 138 -31.82 8.75 -30.39
N LYS A 139 -32.87 8.96 -31.15
CA LYS A 139 -32.79 9.21 -32.61
C LYS A 139 -32.29 10.59 -32.93
N TYR A 140 -32.43 11.52 -31.99
CA TYR A 140 -31.96 12.88 -32.10
C TYR A 140 -31.29 13.26 -30.76
N ILE A 141 -30.22 14.05 -30.87
CA ILE A 141 -29.58 14.71 -29.74
C ILE A 141 -29.80 16.20 -29.82
N GLN A 142 -29.88 16.86 -28.67
CA GLN A 142 -30.01 18.31 -28.59
C GLN A 142 -28.75 18.89 -27.96
N LEU A 143 -28.06 19.75 -28.71
CA LEU A 143 -26.96 20.54 -28.14
C LEU A 143 -27.53 21.87 -27.60
N LYS A 144 -27.08 22.24 -26.40
CA LYS A 144 -27.43 23.49 -25.71
C LYS A 144 -26.20 24.05 -25.02
N ASN A 145 -25.26 24.58 -25.77
CA ASN A 145 -23.98 25.09 -25.25
C ASN A 145 -23.86 26.63 -25.37
N ASN A 146 -24.97 27.34 -25.62
CA ASN A 146 -25.00 28.78 -25.90
C ASN A 146 -24.07 29.21 -27.06
N SER A 147 -23.96 28.38 -28.08
CA SER A 147 -23.15 28.59 -29.25
C SER A 147 -23.96 28.56 -30.55
N GLN A 148 -23.36 28.94 -31.70
CA GLN A 148 -23.96 28.80 -33.01
C GLN A 148 -24.31 27.34 -33.37
N ASP A 149 -23.76 26.39 -32.65
CA ASP A 149 -23.95 24.96 -32.86
C ASP A 149 -25.14 24.40 -32.06
N ASP A 150 -25.87 25.22 -31.33
CA ASP A 150 -27.09 24.82 -30.65
C ASP A 150 -28.15 24.37 -31.67
N GLY A 151 -28.81 23.27 -31.38
CA GLY A 151 -29.83 22.70 -32.26
C GLY A 151 -30.06 21.21 -32.03
N TYR A 152 -30.86 20.67 -32.96
CA TYR A 152 -31.14 19.25 -32.99
C TYR A 152 -30.30 18.54 -34.05
N TYR A 153 -29.79 17.36 -33.70
CA TYR A 153 -28.94 16.57 -34.56
C TYR A 153 -29.51 15.16 -34.69
N LYS A 154 -29.79 14.70 -35.89
CA LYS A 154 -30.27 13.36 -36.20
C LYS A 154 -29.11 12.38 -36.09
N VAL A 155 -29.22 11.36 -35.25
CA VAL A 155 -28.22 10.32 -35.08
C VAL A 155 -28.38 9.26 -36.17
N TRP A 156 -27.30 8.96 -36.87
CA TRP A 156 -27.24 7.93 -37.92
C TRP A 156 -26.40 6.73 -37.44
N VAL A 157 -25.20 7.00 -36.91
CA VAL A 157 -24.26 5.99 -36.43
C VAL A 157 -23.84 6.35 -35.02
N THR A 158 -23.77 5.34 -34.15
CA THR A 158 -23.28 5.44 -32.78
C THR A 158 -21.86 4.94 -32.67
N GLY A 159 -21.15 5.29 -31.61
CA GLY A 159 -19.78 4.84 -31.36
C GLY A 159 -19.64 3.31 -31.31
N ASP A 160 -20.69 2.61 -30.91
CA ASP A 160 -20.70 1.14 -30.83
C ASP A 160 -20.58 0.46 -32.21
N GLU A 161 -20.92 1.19 -33.27
CA GLU A 161 -20.87 0.72 -34.66
C GLU A 161 -19.52 1.05 -35.37
N VAL A 162 -18.58 1.73 -34.64
CA VAL A 162 -17.22 1.99 -35.12
C VAL A 162 -16.28 0.89 -34.67
N LYS A 163 -15.82 0.06 -35.58
CA LYS A 163 -14.93 -1.06 -35.30
C LYS A 163 -13.48 -0.61 -35.05
N ASN A 164 -13.01 0.43 -35.73
CA ASN A 164 -11.68 0.97 -35.59
C ASN A 164 -11.59 2.41 -36.08
N ALA A 165 -10.65 3.18 -35.48
CA ALA A 165 -10.27 4.51 -35.98
C ALA A 165 -8.75 4.68 -35.81
N LYS A 166 -8.05 5.20 -36.82
CA LYS A 166 -6.60 5.35 -36.82
C LYS A 166 -6.16 6.65 -37.50
N GLY A 167 -5.37 7.46 -36.81
CA GLY A 167 -4.66 8.59 -37.41
C GLY A 167 -3.52 8.08 -38.29
N GLN A 168 -3.41 8.62 -39.50
CA GLN A 168 -2.33 8.25 -40.41
C GLN A 168 -2.01 9.38 -41.41
N ALA A 169 -0.77 9.36 -41.89
CA ALA A 169 -0.39 10.18 -43.04
C ALA A 169 -0.86 9.50 -44.32
N SER A 170 -1.50 10.26 -45.20
CA SER A 170 -1.94 9.85 -46.52
C SER A 170 -1.43 10.85 -47.58
N GLN A 171 -1.39 10.45 -48.83
CA GLN A 171 -1.09 11.37 -49.94
C GLN A 171 -2.39 11.75 -50.65
N ASP A 172 -2.64 13.01 -50.81
CA ASP A 172 -3.74 13.51 -51.64
C ASP A 172 -3.56 13.05 -53.10
N GLU A 173 -4.57 12.42 -53.65
CA GLU A 173 -4.48 11.82 -54.97
C GLU A 173 -4.21 12.84 -56.09
N ASN A 174 -4.71 14.08 -55.95
CA ASN A 174 -4.62 15.13 -56.95
C ASN A 174 -3.33 15.96 -56.82
N THR A 175 -2.99 16.35 -55.61
CA THR A 175 -1.87 17.27 -55.33
C THR A 175 -0.57 16.56 -54.97
N LYS A 176 -0.63 15.26 -54.65
CA LYS A 176 0.49 14.45 -54.09
C LYS A 176 1.07 14.99 -52.77
N ALA A 177 0.41 15.99 -52.18
CA ALA A 177 0.80 16.53 -50.90
C ALA A 177 0.51 15.53 -49.77
N THR A 178 1.36 15.49 -48.73
CA THR A 178 1.08 14.74 -47.54
C THR A 178 -0.05 15.42 -46.77
N GLN A 179 -1.10 14.68 -46.49
CA GLN A 179 -2.21 15.08 -45.63
C GLN A 179 -2.34 14.10 -44.46
N TYR A 180 -2.86 14.61 -43.36
CA TYR A 180 -3.11 13.78 -42.17
C TYR A 180 -4.60 13.51 -42.06
N VAL A 181 -4.96 12.25 -41.92
CA VAL A 181 -6.35 11.78 -41.96
C VAL A 181 -6.65 10.83 -40.85
N VAL A 182 -7.92 10.76 -40.41
CA VAL A 182 -8.42 9.70 -39.56
C VAL A 182 -9.14 8.67 -40.41
N SER A 183 -8.59 7.47 -40.49
CA SER A 183 -9.22 6.32 -41.11
C SER A 183 -10.20 5.67 -40.15
N LEU A 184 -11.45 5.48 -40.61
CA LEU A 184 -12.53 4.85 -39.84
C LEU A 184 -12.91 3.52 -40.49
N LYS A 185 -13.23 2.53 -39.64
CA LYS A 185 -13.79 1.27 -40.07
C LYS A 185 -15.03 0.95 -39.24
N PHE A 186 -16.16 0.72 -39.90
CA PHE A 186 -17.43 0.40 -39.29
C PHE A 186 -17.69 -1.12 -39.26
N ASP A 187 -18.58 -1.56 -38.40
CA ASP A 187 -19.18 -2.90 -38.47
C ASP A 187 -20.26 -2.93 -39.59
N ASP A 188 -20.90 -4.09 -39.80
CA ASP A 188 -21.88 -4.26 -40.88
C ASP A 188 -23.10 -3.33 -40.73
N LYS A 189 -23.49 -3.04 -39.50
CA LYS A 189 -24.63 -2.18 -39.16
C LYS A 189 -24.26 -0.69 -39.36
N GLY A 190 -23.10 -0.30 -38.86
CA GLY A 190 -22.55 1.04 -39.06
C GLY A 190 -22.24 1.32 -40.51
N THR A 191 -21.74 0.35 -41.28
CA THR A 191 -21.51 0.46 -42.73
C THR A 191 -22.77 0.85 -43.47
N LYS A 192 -23.89 0.16 -43.16
CA LYS A 192 -25.18 0.48 -43.80
C LYS A 192 -25.68 1.87 -43.40
N ALA A 193 -25.69 2.14 -42.08
CA ALA A 193 -26.20 3.41 -41.56
C ALA A 193 -25.35 4.60 -42.01
N PHE A 194 -24.01 4.44 -42.07
CA PHE A 194 -23.09 5.48 -42.58
C PHE A 194 -23.24 5.66 -44.08
N GLY A 195 -23.44 4.60 -44.84
CA GLY A 195 -23.77 4.63 -46.27
C GLY A 195 -25.05 5.42 -46.56
N ASP A 196 -26.11 5.13 -45.79
CA ASP A 196 -27.40 5.83 -45.89
C ASP A 196 -27.22 7.34 -45.54
N MET A 197 -26.47 7.64 -44.49
CA MET A 197 -26.18 9.02 -44.06
C MET A 197 -25.43 9.80 -45.16
N THR A 198 -24.32 9.23 -45.66
CA THR A 198 -23.47 9.92 -46.64
C THR A 198 -24.17 10.05 -47.99
N SER A 199 -24.93 9.04 -48.42
CA SER A 199 -25.71 9.10 -49.67
C SER A 199 -26.76 10.20 -49.68
N GLN A 200 -27.39 10.48 -48.52
CA GLN A 200 -28.41 11.53 -48.41
C GLN A 200 -27.84 12.91 -48.16
N ASN A 201 -26.54 13.03 -47.85
CA ASN A 201 -25.91 14.29 -47.45
C ASN A 201 -24.66 14.64 -48.26
N VAL A 202 -24.54 14.17 -49.52
CA VAL A 202 -23.43 14.56 -50.41
C VAL A 202 -23.44 16.09 -50.61
N GLY A 203 -22.30 16.73 -50.41
CA GLY A 203 -22.11 18.19 -50.47
C GLY A 203 -22.47 18.92 -49.18
N ASN A 204 -23.06 18.26 -48.19
CA ASN A 204 -23.42 18.85 -46.91
C ASN A 204 -22.43 18.44 -45.81
N GLN A 205 -22.50 19.17 -44.70
CA GLN A 205 -21.68 18.94 -43.51
C GLN A 205 -22.33 17.85 -42.65
N THR A 206 -21.52 16.93 -42.15
CA THR A 206 -21.89 15.97 -41.11
C THR A 206 -21.15 16.31 -39.83
N TYR A 207 -21.65 15.86 -38.71
CA TYR A 207 -21.15 16.22 -37.38
C TYR A 207 -20.78 14.96 -36.61
N ILE A 208 -19.57 14.94 -36.09
CA ILE A 208 -19.10 13.94 -35.15
C ILE A 208 -19.23 14.58 -33.76
N ILE A 209 -20.17 14.11 -32.99
CA ILE A 209 -20.51 14.65 -31.66
C ILE A 209 -20.08 13.67 -30.59
N TYR A 210 -19.30 14.14 -29.63
CA TYR A 210 -18.83 13.38 -28.47
C TYR A 210 -19.20 14.14 -27.21
N ASP A 211 -19.91 13.49 -26.28
CA ASP A 211 -20.33 14.05 -24.99
C ASP A 211 -20.94 15.47 -25.10
N ASN A 212 -21.89 15.64 -26.02
CA ASN A 212 -22.56 16.90 -26.32
C ASN A 212 -21.65 18.03 -26.83
N GLN A 213 -20.47 17.71 -27.33
CA GLN A 213 -19.58 18.66 -28.02
C GLN A 213 -19.32 18.19 -29.45
N ILE A 214 -19.28 19.13 -30.40
CA ILE A 214 -18.90 18.83 -31.77
C ILE A 214 -17.38 18.64 -31.81
N LEU A 215 -16.96 17.39 -32.07
CA LEU A 215 -15.56 17.00 -32.14
C LEU A 215 -14.97 17.34 -33.53
N SER A 216 -15.77 17.15 -34.59
CA SER A 216 -15.41 17.45 -35.95
C SER A 216 -16.68 17.63 -36.81
N ALA A 217 -16.59 18.43 -37.87
CA ALA A 217 -17.70 18.69 -38.76
C ALA A 217 -17.26 18.59 -40.24
N PRO A 218 -16.92 17.36 -40.73
CA PRO A 218 -16.45 17.16 -42.13
C PRO A 218 -17.57 17.29 -43.15
N ASN A 219 -17.19 17.72 -44.37
CA ASN A 219 -18.08 17.71 -45.51
C ASN A 219 -18.09 16.35 -46.22
N VAL A 220 -19.26 15.86 -46.59
CA VAL A 220 -19.40 14.61 -47.38
C VAL A 220 -19.07 14.88 -48.83
N LYS A 221 -17.97 14.34 -49.35
CA LYS A 221 -17.54 14.51 -50.75
C LYS A 221 -18.30 13.57 -51.68
N GLU A 222 -18.56 12.35 -51.24
CA GLU A 222 -19.27 11.30 -51.99
C GLU A 222 -19.96 10.31 -51.03
N ALA A 223 -20.83 9.47 -51.56
CA ALA A 223 -21.50 8.42 -50.81
C ALA A 223 -20.49 7.32 -50.45
N ILE A 224 -20.38 6.99 -49.18
CA ILE A 224 -19.42 6.00 -48.64
C ILE A 224 -20.17 4.75 -48.19
N THR A 225 -20.21 3.72 -49.03
CA THR A 225 -20.95 2.48 -48.78
C THR A 225 -20.05 1.27 -48.44
N GLY A 226 -18.72 1.48 -48.51
CA GLY A 226 -17.73 0.40 -48.32
C GLY A 226 -17.37 0.09 -46.86
N GLY A 227 -17.92 0.81 -45.90
CA GLY A 227 -17.62 0.57 -44.46
C GLY A 227 -16.28 1.13 -43.98
N GLU A 228 -15.54 1.80 -44.87
CA GLU A 228 -14.31 2.52 -44.55
C GLU A 228 -14.47 3.97 -44.97
N ALA A 229 -14.08 4.89 -44.11
CA ALA A 229 -14.16 6.33 -44.37
C ALA A 229 -12.89 7.03 -43.88
N GLN A 230 -12.63 8.23 -44.40
CA GLN A 230 -11.53 9.06 -43.95
C GLN A 230 -12.05 10.46 -43.59
N ILE A 231 -11.55 11.01 -42.50
CA ILE A 231 -11.77 12.39 -42.07
C ILE A 231 -10.48 13.13 -42.39
N ASP A 232 -10.52 14.06 -43.34
CA ASP A 232 -9.40 14.93 -43.72
C ASP A 232 -9.41 16.25 -42.93
N GLY A 233 -8.38 17.08 -43.16
CA GLY A 233 -8.30 18.44 -42.61
C GLY A 233 -7.58 18.54 -41.27
N GLN A 234 -6.87 17.50 -40.84
CA GLN A 234 -6.02 17.54 -39.64
C GLN A 234 -4.70 18.27 -40.00
N LYS A 235 -4.20 19.10 -39.09
CA LYS A 235 -2.97 19.90 -39.30
C LYS A 235 -1.71 19.05 -39.31
N ASP A 236 -1.69 18.02 -38.44
CA ASP A 236 -0.56 17.13 -38.26
C ASP A 236 -1.01 15.72 -37.85
N LEU A 237 -0.05 14.80 -37.75
CA LEU A 237 -0.32 13.42 -37.36
C LEU A 237 -0.82 13.32 -35.91
N GLU A 238 -0.39 14.21 -35.01
CA GLU A 238 -0.77 14.22 -33.61
C GLU A 238 -2.25 14.57 -33.46
N GLU A 239 -2.75 15.59 -34.17
CA GLU A 239 -4.17 15.96 -34.21
C GLU A 239 -5.03 14.84 -34.82
N ALA A 240 -4.54 14.16 -35.88
CA ALA A 240 -5.21 13.01 -36.46
C ALA A 240 -5.29 11.81 -35.48
N GLU A 241 -4.22 11.51 -34.79
CA GLU A 241 -4.20 10.42 -33.78
C GLU A 241 -5.06 10.77 -32.59
N GLN A 242 -5.09 12.03 -32.15
CA GLN A 242 -5.93 12.49 -31.05
C GLN A 242 -7.42 12.37 -31.38
N LEU A 243 -7.81 12.81 -32.61
CA LEU A 243 -9.18 12.65 -33.12
C LEU A 243 -9.57 11.15 -33.22
N ALA A 244 -8.70 10.33 -33.81
CA ALA A 244 -8.92 8.89 -33.92
C ALA A 244 -9.05 8.24 -32.53
N SER A 245 -8.26 8.69 -31.58
CA SER A 245 -8.32 8.24 -30.20
C SER A 245 -9.65 8.60 -29.55
N ASN A 246 -10.11 9.84 -29.70
CA ASN A 246 -11.39 10.29 -29.17
C ASN A 246 -12.55 9.49 -29.77
N ILE A 247 -12.48 9.16 -31.05
CA ILE A 247 -13.47 8.31 -31.72
C ILE A 247 -13.45 6.88 -31.18
N ARG A 248 -12.27 6.28 -30.94
CA ARG A 248 -12.15 4.95 -30.33
C ARG A 248 -12.58 4.91 -28.87
N ILE A 249 -12.44 6.03 -28.13
CA ILE A 249 -12.82 6.13 -26.72
C ILE A 249 -14.34 5.97 -26.54
N GLY A 250 -15.16 6.24 -27.54
CA GLY A 250 -16.62 6.26 -27.60
C GLY A 250 -17.36 5.51 -26.47
N SER A 251 -17.59 4.21 -26.57
CA SER A 251 -18.13 3.40 -25.49
C SER A 251 -17.00 2.62 -24.79
N LEU A 252 -17.13 2.37 -23.49
CA LEU A 252 -16.24 1.43 -22.80
C LEU A 252 -16.42 0.03 -23.44
N THR A 253 -15.33 -0.69 -23.62
CA THR A 253 -15.37 -2.04 -24.22
C THR A 253 -16.10 -3.00 -23.30
N LEU A 254 -15.97 -2.81 -21.98
CA LEU A 254 -16.65 -3.58 -20.97
C LEU A 254 -17.55 -2.70 -20.11
N SER A 255 -18.73 -3.19 -19.77
CA SER A 255 -19.59 -2.60 -18.75
C SER A 255 -18.92 -2.75 -17.37
N LEU A 256 -18.97 -1.70 -16.59
CA LEU A 256 -18.32 -1.63 -15.29
C LEU A 256 -19.33 -1.32 -14.19
N ASP A 257 -19.26 -2.06 -13.09
CA ASP A 257 -20.00 -1.80 -11.86
C ASP A 257 -19.11 -1.07 -10.88
N GLU A 258 -19.56 0.06 -10.34
CA GLU A 258 -18.89 0.70 -9.22
C GLU A 258 -19.02 -0.16 -7.97
N ILE A 259 -17.88 -0.51 -7.39
CA ILE A 259 -17.84 -1.35 -6.20
C ILE A 259 -17.35 -0.61 -4.95
N SER A 260 -16.61 0.47 -5.16
CA SER A 260 -16.10 1.32 -4.08
C SER A 260 -15.72 2.70 -4.62
N HIS A 261 -15.96 3.74 -3.82
CA HIS A 261 -15.31 5.04 -3.99
C HIS A 261 -14.85 5.62 -2.67
N LYS A 262 -13.86 6.50 -2.74
CA LYS A 262 -13.28 7.21 -1.60
C LYS A 262 -12.91 8.63 -2.00
N VAL A 263 -13.29 9.59 -1.16
CA VAL A 263 -12.86 10.99 -1.28
C VAL A 263 -11.93 11.32 -0.12
N GLU A 264 -10.74 11.77 -0.41
CA GLU A 264 -9.73 12.15 0.58
C GLU A 264 -9.40 13.64 0.51
N SER A 265 -9.26 14.26 1.67
CA SER A 265 -8.89 15.67 1.80
C SER A 265 -7.38 15.86 1.62
N ALA A 266 -6.96 16.80 0.77
CA ALA A 266 -5.55 17.16 0.57
C ALA A 266 -4.87 17.66 1.85
N GLN A 267 -5.59 18.40 2.69
CA GLN A 267 -5.03 18.94 3.94
C GLN A 267 -4.68 17.82 4.91
N LEU A 268 -5.55 16.82 5.04
CA LEU A 268 -5.31 15.66 5.91
C LEU A 268 -4.10 14.84 5.42
N GLY A 269 -3.96 14.66 4.12
CA GLY A 269 -2.85 13.93 3.51
C GLY A 269 -1.51 14.63 3.71
N ASN A 270 -1.46 15.95 3.48
CA ASN A 270 -0.23 16.73 3.66
C ASN A 270 0.22 16.78 5.14
N ASP A 271 -0.73 16.98 6.07
CA ASP A 271 -0.45 16.92 7.51
C ASP A 271 0.11 15.54 7.91
N ALA A 272 -0.46 14.46 7.35
CA ALA A 272 -0.02 13.11 7.59
C ALA A 272 1.41 12.86 7.08
N LEU A 273 1.71 13.33 5.86
CA LEU A 273 3.04 13.23 5.27
C LEU A 273 4.08 13.95 6.11
N GLN A 274 3.84 15.22 6.45
CA GLN A 274 4.78 16.02 7.25
C GLN A 274 5.04 15.40 8.63
N LYS A 275 3.99 15.02 9.35
CA LYS A 275 4.10 14.39 10.67
C LYS A 275 4.86 13.07 10.61
N SER A 276 4.59 12.24 9.59
CA SER A 276 5.27 10.95 9.39
C SER A 276 6.75 11.13 9.06
N LEU A 277 7.11 12.09 8.22
CA LEU A 277 8.51 12.41 7.91
C LEU A 277 9.27 12.88 9.15
N ILE A 278 8.68 13.76 9.96
CA ILE A 278 9.28 14.23 11.22
C ILE A 278 9.43 13.05 12.20
N ALA A 279 8.40 12.20 12.34
CA ALA A 279 8.45 11.01 13.18
C ALA A 279 9.58 10.06 12.75
N GLY A 280 9.70 9.80 11.44
CA GLY A 280 10.77 8.99 10.87
C GLY A 280 12.16 9.58 11.13
N LEU A 281 12.33 10.89 10.97
CA LEU A 281 13.58 11.57 11.22
C LEU A 281 13.99 11.51 12.71
N ILE A 282 13.06 11.80 13.62
CA ILE A 282 13.33 11.72 15.06
C ILE A 282 13.66 10.29 15.48
N GLY A 283 12.87 9.31 15.01
CA GLY A 283 13.13 7.90 15.27
C GLY A 283 14.51 7.47 14.77
N MET A 284 14.88 7.88 13.55
CA MET A 284 16.19 7.61 12.98
C MET A 284 17.32 8.22 13.82
N ILE A 285 17.19 9.47 14.28
CA ILE A 285 18.20 10.12 15.14
C ILE A 285 18.35 9.33 16.45
N ILE A 286 17.26 8.93 17.09
CA ILE A 286 17.30 8.13 18.33
C ILE A 286 18.05 6.82 18.10
N ILE A 287 17.78 6.13 16.99
CA ILE A 287 18.46 4.89 16.64
C ILE A 287 19.95 5.13 16.36
N LEU A 288 20.31 6.17 15.62
CA LEU A 288 21.71 6.52 15.36
C LEU A 288 22.50 6.76 16.66
N VAL A 289 21.90 7.51 17.57
CA VAL A 289 22.49 7.75 18.91
C VAL A 289 22.60 6.46 19.70
N PHE A 290 21.56 5.63 19.71
CA PHE A 290 21.58 4.31 20.35
C PHE A 290 22.70 3.42 19.81
N MET A 291 22.82 3.32 18.47
CA MET A 291 23.85 2.51 17.82
C MET A 291 25.27 3.01 18.14
N LEU A 292 25.47 4.34 18.17
CA LEU A 292 26.74 4.95 18.55
C LEU A 292 27.13 4.62 20.00
N ILE A 293 26.21 4.76 20.93
CA ILE A 293 26.46 4.49 22.35
C ILE A 293 26.74 3.01 22.59
N VAL A 294 25.94 2.13 21.99
CA VAL A 294 26.02 0.69 22.25
C VAL A 294 27.18 0.04 21.49
N TYR A 295 27.35 0.35 20.20
CA TYR A 295 28.30 -0.35 19.31
C TYR A 295 29.52 0.48 18.94
N ARG A 296 29.58 1.78 19.29
CA ARG A 296 30.73 2.67 19.06
C ARG A 296 31.07 2.77 17.56
N ILE A 297 32.29 2.35 17.15
CA ILE A 297 32.75 2.44 15.74
C ILE A 297 31.88 1.62 14.77
N PRO A 298 31.54 0.36 15.03
CA PRO A 298 30.51 -0.33 14.23
C PRO A 298 29.16 0.44 14.19
N GLY A 299 28.78 1.15 15.27
CA GLY A 299 27.60 2.01 15.28
C GLY A 299 27.67 3.16 14.29
N ILE A 300 28.83 3.77 14.08
CA ILE A 300 29.06 4.79 13.04
C ILE A 300 28.87 4.15 11.65
N ALA A 301 29.46 2.96 11.43
CA ALA A 301 29.28 2.23 10.17
C ALA A 301 27.82 1.94 9.87
N ALA A 302 27.03 1.49 10.89
CA ALA A 302 25.60 1.28 10.74
C ALA A 302 24.86 2.58 10.43
N GLY A 303 25.22 3.68 11.07
CA GLY A 303 24.60 4.98 10.81
C GLY A 303 24.77 5.44 9.36
N LEU A 304 25.98 5.33 8.82
CA LEU A 304 26.27 5.67 7.42
C LEU A 304 25.53 4.71 6.45
N ALA A 305 25.49 3.44 6.79
CA ALA A 305 24.78 2.45 6.00
C ALA A 305 23.26 2.66 6.02
N LEU A 306 22.70 3.09 7.17
CA LEU A 306 21.28 3.44 7.29
C LEU A 306 20.90 4.68 6.48
N ILE A 307 21.77 5.70 6.44
CA ILE A 307 21.55 6.87 5.58
C ILE A 307 21.51 6.41 4.10
N ALA A 308 22.51 5.64 3.67
CA ALA A 308 22.54 5.08 2.32
C ALA A 308 21.29 4.20 2.01
N TYR A 309 20.79 3.47 3.01
CA TYR A 309 19.56 2.68 2.89
C TYR A 309 18.35 3.56 2.59
N VAL A 310 18.16 4.65 3.33
CA VAL A 310 17.05 5.60 3.11
C VAL A 310 17.14 6.22 1.72
N GLU A 311 18.33 6.65 1.31
CA GLU A 311 18.55 7.19 -0.04
C GLU A 311 18.22 6.17 -1.13
N MET A 312 18.67 4.92 -0.98
CA MET A 312 18.37 3.85 -1.95
C MET A 312 16.88 3.54 -2.05
N ILE A 313 16.13 3.54 -0.93
CA ILE A 313 14.67 3.37 -0.96
C ILE A 313 14.00 4.50 -1.74
N LEU A 314 14.34 5.76 -1.46
CA LEU A 314 13.75 6.90 -2.15
C LEU A 314 14.08 6.91 -3.65
N LEU A 315 15.31 6.57 -4.00
CA LEU A 315 15.72 6.41 -5.41
C LEU A 315 14.99 5.23 -6.09
N ALA A 316 14.77 4.12 -5.37
CA ALA A 316 14.03 2.98 -5.90
C ALA A 316 12.55 3.33 -6.13
N LEU A 317 11.91 4.05 -5.21
CA LEU A 317 10.52 4.52 -5.39
C LEU A 317 10.38 5.38 -6.64
N ASN A 318 11.32 6.29 -6.87
CA ASN A 318 11.34 7.14 -8.06
C ASN A 318 11.67 6.34 -9.33
N GLY A 319 12.70 5.48 -9.27
CA GLY A 319 13.17 4.72 -10.43
C GLY A 319 12.21 3.64 -10.93
N PHE A 320 11.40 3.05 -10.04
CA PHE A 320 10.36 2.08 -10.38
C PHE A 320 8.97 2.71 -10.52
N ASP A 321 8.89 4.05 -10.49
CA ASP A 321 7.64 4.82 -10.64
C ASP A 321 6.53 4.38 -9.65
N LEU A 322 6.90 4.09 -8.41
CA LEU A 322 5.99 3.58 -7.40
C LEU A 322 5.25 4.69 -6.67
N THR A 323 3.96 4.46 -6.43
CA THR A 323 3.11 5.39 -5.69
C THR A 323 3.30 5.23 -4.19
N LEU A 324 3.71 6.30 -3.51
CA LEU A 324 3.89 6.34 -2.07
C LEU A 324 2.53 6.61 -1.39
N THR A 325 2.06 5.64 -0.64
CA THR A 325 0.81 5.72 0.15
C THR A 325 1.12 5.98 1.64
N LEU A 326 0.10 6.37 2.41
CA LEU A 326 0.25 6.59 3.84
C LEU A 326 0.70 5.32 4.60
N PRO A 327 0.10 4.12 4.38
CA PRO A 327 0.66 2.88 4.88
C PRO A 327 2.06 2.57 4.31
N GLY A 328 2.35 2.96 3.06
CA GLY A 328 3.66 2.81 2.45
C GLY A 328 4.75 3.59 3.21
N ILE A 329 4.47 4.81 3.66
CA ILE A 329 5.38 5.57 4.54
C ILE A 329 5.61 4.83 5.85
N ALA A 330 4.54 4.32 6.48
CA ALA A 330 4.68 3.52 7.70
C ALA A 330 5.54 2.27 7.47
N GLY A 331 5.41 1.62 6.29
CA GLY A 331 6.25 0.52 5.85
C GLY A 331 7.72 0.90 5.71
N ILE A 332 8.04 2.05 5.11
CA ILE A 332 9.42 2.55 5.01
C ILE A 332 10.02 2.79 6.39
N ILE A 333 9.29 3.48 7.28
CA ILE A 333 9.76 3.79 8.62
C ILE A 333 9.95 2.51 9.45
N LEU A 334 9.05 1.54 9.31
CA LEU A 334 9.22 0.21 9.91
C LEU A 334 10.48 -0.48 9.37
N ASN A 335 10.70 -0.43 8.06
CA ASN A 335 11.88 -1.00 7.41
C ASN A 335 13.19 -0.35 7.91
N ILE A 336 13.19 0.96 8.21
CA ILE A 336 14.34 1.63 8.84
C ILE A 336 14.68 0.95 10.19
N GLY A 337 13.66 0.66 11.01
CA GLY A 337 13.84 -0.09 12.26
C GLY A 337 14.42 -1.49 12.04
N MET A 338 13.91 -2.21 11.05
CA MET A 338 14.37 -3.55 10.69
C MET A 338 15.75 -3.58 10.03
N ALA A 339 16.15 -2.52 9.31
CA ALA A 339 17.48 -2.44 8.70
C ALA A 339 18.58 -2.40 9.76
N VAL A 340 18.32 -1.72 10.86
CA VAL A 340 19.24 -1.70 12.00
C VAL A 340 19.34 -3.06 12.68
N ASP A 341 18.28 -3.87 12.68
CA ASP A 341 18.23 -5.20 13.28
C ASP A 341 19.33 -6.13 12.73
N ALA A 342 19.52 -6.15 11.41
CA ALA A 342 20.59 -6.92 10.77
C ALA A 342 21.98 -6.49 11.27
N ASN A 343 22.22 -5.19 11.42
CA ASN A 343 23.47 -4.64 11.94
C ASN A 343 23.68 -4.99 13.42
N VAL A 344 22.63 -4.94 14.24
CA VAL A 344 22.66 -5.38 15.65
C VAL A 344 23.08 -6.85 15.75
N ILE A 345 22.53 -7.71 14.89
CA ILE A 345 22.87 -9.13 14.80
C ILE A 345 24.36 -9.34 14.51
N ILE A 346 24.88 -8.65 13.51
CA ILE A 346 26.26 -8.75 13.08
C ILE A 346 27.22 -8.26 14.19
N TYR A 347 26.93 -7.09 14.76
CA TYR A 347 27.84 -6.45 15.73
C TYR A 347 27.82 -7.16 17.08
N ALA A 348 26.68 -7.70 17.49
CA ALA A 348 26.63 -8.58 18.66
C ALA A 348 27.52 -9.81 18.45
N ARG A 349 27.51 -10.40 17.25
CA ARG A 349 28.36 -11.55 16.93
C ARG A 349 29.84 -11.16 16.88
N ILE A 350 30.21 -10.01 16.32
CA ILE A 350 31.59 -9.51 16.35
C ILE A 350 32.09 -9.37 17.79
N ARG A 351 31.29 -8.78 18.68
CA ARG A 351 31.63 -8.64 20.11
C ARG A 351 31.80 -9.97 20.82
N GLU A 352 30.95 -10.93 20.52
CA GLU A 352 31.06 -12.29 21.04
C GLU A 352 32.37 -12.95 20.61
N GLU A 353 32.72 -12.85 19.32
CA GLU A 353 33.97 -13.39 18.79
C GLU A 353 35.23 -12.73 19.40
N ILE A 354 35.16 -11.42 19.70
CA ILE A 354 36.21 -10.71 20.42
C ILE A 354 36.29 -11.21 21.87
N ALA A 355 35.15 -11.40 22.55
CA ALA A 355 35.11 -11.93 23.91
C ALA A 355 35.67 -13.34 24.00
N ASN A 356 35.54 -14.15 22.92
CA ASN A 356 36.13 -15.46 22.80
C ASN A 356 37.65 -15.43 22.47
N GLY A 357 38.30 -14.26 22.53
CA GLY A 357 39.76 -14.11 22.38
C GLY A 357 40.24 -13.97 20.94
N LYS A 358 39.38 -13.83 19.94
CA LYS A 358 39.78 -13.58 18.56
C LYS A 358 40.26 -12.13 18.34
N THR A 359 41.21 -11.95 17.45
CA THR A 359 41.60 -10.59 17.01
C THR A 359 40.40 -9.86 16.36
N VAL A 360 40.32 -8.55 16.43
CA VAL A 360 39.26 -7.75 15.85
C VAL A 360 39.08 -8.06 14.36
N LYS A 361 40.16 -8.19 13.61
CA LYS A 361 40.14 -8.56 12.20
C LYS A 361 39.43 -9.89 11.94
N THR A 362 39.75 -10.91 12.73
CA THR A 362 39.17 -12.24 12.62
C THR A 362 37.71 -12.20 13.09
N ALA A 363 37.42 -11.46 14.16
CA ALA A 363 36.08 -11.30 14.70
C ALA A 363 35.13 -10.62 13.71
N ILE A 364 35.56 -9.58 13.00
CA ILE A 364 34.77 -8.95 11.92
C ILE A 364 34.45 -9.98 10.84
N LYS A 365 35.46 -10.71 10.33
CA LYS A 365 35.24 -11.70 9.29
C LYS A 365 34.27 -12.80 9.72
N THR A 366 34.50 -13.41 10.88
CA THR A 366 33.69 -14.51 11.38
C THR A 366 32.31 -14.06 11.83
N GLY A 367 32.20 -12.84 12.39
CA GLY A 367 30.92 -12.24 12.79
C GLY A 367 29.98 -12.06 11.62
N PHE A 368 30.45 -11.45 10.51
CA PHE A 368 29.64 -11.32 9.29
C PHE A 368 29.26 -12.69 8.71
N GLN A 369 30.21 -13.63 8.62
CA GLN A 369 29.92 -14.97 8.10
C GLN A 369 28.88 -15.73 8.91
N ALA A 370 28.99 -15.68 10.25
CA ALA A 370 28.05 -16.37 11.13
C ALA A 370 26.67 -15.73 11.18
N ALA A 371 26.58 -14.40 11.03
CA ALA A 371 25.31 -13.68 11.06
C ALA A 371 24.53 -13.77 9.74
N THR A 372 25.21 -13.93 8.61
CA THR A 372 24.59 -13.89 7.25
C THR A 372 23.40 -14.83 7.14
N SER A 373 23.53 -16.07 7.59
CA SER A 373 22.46 -17.07 7.50
C SER A 373 21.20 -16.62 8.24
N ALA A 374 21.34 -16.19 9.50
CA ALA A 374 20.19 -15.77 10.31
C ALA A 374 19.51 -14.50 9.74
N ILE A 375 20.30 -13.57 9.19
CA ILE A 375 19.78 -12.35 8.57
C ILE A 375 18.99 -12.67 7.30
N VAL A 376 19.54 -13.50 6.42
CA VAL A 376 18.87 -13.91 5.18
C VAL A 376 17.58 -14.68 5.50
N ASP A 377 17.65 -15.64 6.41
CA ASP A 377 16.49 -16.47 6.81
C ASP A 377 15.36 -15.62 7.38
N GLY A 378 15.67 -14.67 8.27
CA GLY A 378 14.67 -13.78 8.88
C GLY A 378 14.03 -12.83 7.85
N ASN A 379 14.83 -12.29 6.94
CA ASN A 379 14.32 -11.39 5.90
C ASN A 379 13.51 -12.12 4.81
N ILE A 380 13.86 -13.36 4.46
CA ILE A 380 13.05 -14.18 3.54
C ILE A 380 11.66 -14.44 4.11
N THR A 381 11.52 -14.71 5.40
CA THR A 381 10.19 -14.92 6.00
C THR A 381 9.31 -13.67 5.93
N THR A 382 9.89 -12.51 6.18
CA THR A 382 9.15 -11.23 6.05
C THR A 382 8.86 -10.90 4.59
N LEU A 383 9.78 -11.23 3.67
CA LEU A 383 9.57 -11.07 2.23
C LEU A 383 8.43 -11.96 1.71
N ILE A 384 8.30 -13.20 2.20
CA ILE A 384 7.16 -14.08 1.88
C ILE A 384 5.85 -13.40 2.28
N ALA A 385 5.77 -12.82 3.47
CA ALA A 385 4.59 -12.09 3.91
C ALA A 385 4.28 -10.89 3.01
N ALA A 386 5.30 -10.10 2.66
CA ALA A 386 5.15 -8.96 1.76
C ALA A 386 4.70 -9.37 0.35
N LEU A 387 5.24 -10.46 -0.21
CA LEU A 387 4.85 -10.96 -1.53
C LEU A 387 3.41 -11.51 -1.55
N VAL A 388 2.96 -12.17 -0.50
CA VAL A 388 1.57 -12.61 -0.37
C VAL A 388 0.63 -11.41 -0.28
N LEU A 389 1.00 -10.36 0.48
CA LEU A 389 0.26 -9.10 0.53
C LEU A 389 0.25 -8.38 -0.83
N LEU A 390 1.34 -8.41 -1.56
CA LEU A 390 1.42 -7.81 -2.90
C LEU A 390 0.49 -8.52 -3.89
N TRP A 391 0.41 -9.85 -3.79
CA TRP A 391 -0.43 -10.68 -4.67
C TRP A 391 -1.92 -10.58 -4.36
N ARG A 392 -2.31 -10.52 -3.07
CA ARG A 392 -3.71 -10.56 -2.62
C ARG A 392 -4.23 -9.25 -2.05
N GLY A 393 -3.33 -8.31 -1.74
CA GLY A 393 -3.71 -6.99 -1.24
C GLY A 393 -4.28 -6.12 -2.33
N SER A 394 -5.13 -5.19 -1.93
CA SER A 394 -5.72 -4.18 -2.81
C SER A 394 -5.47 -2.77 -2.27
N GLY A 395 -5.50 -1.79 -3.14
CA GLY A 395 -5.41 -0.37 -2.78
C GLY A 395 -4.18 -0.02 -1.93
N THR A 396 -4.41 0.62 -0.79
CA THR A 396 -3.34 1.13 0.10
C THR A 396 -2.48 0.02 0.72
N VAL A 397 -3.03 -1.20 0.90
CA VAL A 397 -2.28 -2.36 1.44
C VAL A 397 -1.24 -2.85 0.43
N GLN A 398 -1.56 -2.78 -0.87
CA GLN A 398 -0.60 -3.13 -1.92
C GLN A 398 0.59 -2.16 -1.93
N GLY A 399 0.35 -0.85 -1.77
CA GLY A 399 1.41 0.15 -1.64
C GLY A 399 2.33 -0.11 -0.42
N PHE A 400 1.74 -0.50 0.73
CA PHE A 400 2.51 -0.97 1.89
C PHE A 400 3.37 -2.19 1.57
N ALA A 401 2.80 -3.19 0.91
CA ALA A 401 3.51 -4.43 0.56
C ALA A 401 4.66 -4.18 -0.41
N GLN A 402 4.49 -3.29 -1.40
CA GLN A 402 5.53 -2.88 -2.34
C GLN A 402 6.72 -2.23 -1.61
N THR A 403 6.44 -1.23 -0.76
CA THR A 403 7.49 -0.53 -0.01
C THR A 403 8.20 -1.46 0.98
N LEU A 404 7.45 -2.38 1.62
CA LEU A 404 8.00 -3.39 2.52
C LEU A 404 8.92 -4.35 1.76
N ALA A 405 8.48 -4.92 0.63
CA ALA A 405 9.26 -5.88 -0.14
C ALA A 405 10.57 -5.28 -0.68
N ILE A 406 10.49 -4.10 -1.31
CA ILE A 406 11.68 -3.39 -1.84
C ILE A 406 12.62 -3.03 -0.69
N GLY A 407 12.07 -2.53 0.42
CA GLY A 407 12.85 -2.19 1.60
C GLY A 407 13.63 -3.37 2.16
N ILE A 408 13.04 -4.57 2.22
CA ILE A 408 13.72 -5.79 2.67
C ILE A 408 14.87 -6.18 1.74
N VAL A 409 14.69 -6.07 0.42
CA VAL A 409 15.75 -6.38 -0.54
C VAL A 409 16.92 -5.42 -0.41
N ILE A 410 16.63 -4.11 -0.32
CA ILE A 410 17.65 -3.07 -0.13
C ILE A 410 18.36 -3.24 1.22
N GLN A 411 17.63 -3.57 2.29
CA GLN A 411 18.16 -3.84 3.63
C GLN A 411 19.18 -5.00 3.63
N LEU A 412 18.89 -6.09 2.92
CA LEU A 412 19.83 -7.20 2.78
C LEU A 412 21.13 -6.74 2.12
N PHE A 413 21.04 -5.94 1.06
CA PHE A 413 22.19 -5.37 0.40
C PHE A 413 22.95 -4.39 1.32
N GLU A 414 22.23 -3.51 2.00
CA GLU A 414 22.80 -2.56 2.97
C GLU A 414 23.61 -3.30 4.05
N ALA A 415 23.01 -4.26 4.75
CA ALA A 415 23.65 -4.94 5.88
C ALA A 415 24.85 -5.81 5.47
N LEU A 416 24.73 -6.56 4.36
CA LEU A 416 25.74 -7.53 3.97
C LEU A 416 26.87 -6.93 3.12
N VAL A 417 26.63 -5.81 2.42
CA VAL A 417 27.59 -5.18 1.52
C VAL A 417 28.05 -3.83 2.05
N ILE A 418 27.13 -2.86 2.23
CA ILE A 418 27.47 -1.49 2.57
C ILE A 418 28.01 -1.39 4.00
N SER A 419 27.25 -1.89 4.98
CA SER A 419 27.66 -1.89 6.39
C SER A 419 28.97 -2.64 6.60
N ARG A 420 29.12 -3.80 5.94
CA ARG A 420 30.37 -4.55 5.95
C ARG A 420 31.52 -3.74 5.38
N GLY A 421 31.31 -3.03 4.28
CA GLY A 421 32.31 -2.15 3.66
C GLY A 421 32.79 -1.07 4.62
N PHE A 422 31.86 -0.36 5.26
CA PHE A 422 32.16 0.69 6.24
C PHE A 422 32.93 0.15 7.45
N VAL A 423 32.53 -1.00 8.02
CA VAL A 423 33.26 -1.61 9.15
C VAL A 423 34.70 -1.96 8.76
N TRP A 424 34.92 -2.50 7.57
CA TRP A 424 36.25 -2.82 7.07
C TRP A 424 37.10 -1.57 6.77
N MET A 425 36.50 -0.52 6.20
CA MET A 425 37.19 0.75 5.97
C MET A 425 37.64 1.39 7.27
N LEU A 426 36.74 1.51 8.25
CA LEU A 426 37.05 2.07 9.58
C LEU A 426 38.14 1.24 10.30
N PHE A 427 38.06 -0.09 10.24
CA PHE A 427 39.09 -0.95 10.79
C PHE A 427 40.47 -0.61 10.21
N HIS A 428 40.62 -0.57 8.88
CA HIS A 428 41.92 -0.30 8.22
C HIS A 428 42.36 1.18 8.33
N MET A 429 41.48 2.10 8.71
CA MET A 429 41.84 3.50 9.02
C MET A 429 42.58 3.65 10.35
N GLY A 430 42.58 2.62 11.20
CA GLY A 430 43.29 2.58 12.46
C GLY A 430 42.45 2.33 13.70
N PHE A 431 41.11 2.03 13.52
CA PHE A 431 40.24 1.65 14.63
C PHE A 431 40.34 0.13 14.90
N GLU A 432 41.56 -0.36 15.16
CA GLU A 432 41.86 -1.80 15.34
C GLU A 432 41.76 -2.26 16.80
N ASP A 433 41.74 -1.33 17.76
CA ASP A 433 41.73 -1.64 19.20
C ASP A 433 40.33 -2.15 19.62
N ILE A 434 40.33 -3.15 20.48
CA ILE A 434 39.10 -3.77 21.07
C ILE A 434 38.19 -2.74 21.75
N LYS A 435 38.78 -1.65 22.32
CA LYS A 435 38.02 -0.58 22.97
C LYS A 435 36.99 0.09 22.04
N PHE A 436 37.19 0.06 20.73
CA PHE A 436 36.32 0.68 19.73
C PHE A 436 35.10 -0.20 19.39
N TYR A 437 35.07 -1.46 19.78
CA TYR A 437 34.00 -2.42 19.45
C TYR A 437 33.06 -2.72 20.62
N GLY A 438 33.34 -2.13 21.81
CA GLY A 438 32.59 -2.39 23.03
C GLY A 438 32.93 -3.71 23.71
N LYS A 439 32.39 -3.95 24.88
CA LYS A 439 32.62 -5.18 25.66
C LYS A 439 31.35 -6.01 25.73
N GLU A 440 31.46 -7.31 25.49
CA GLU A 440 30.40 -8.27 25.81
C GLU A 440 30.30 -8.44 27.32
N ARG A 441 29.08 -8.39 27.86
CA ARG A 441 28.84 -8.68 29.28
C ARG A 441 28.43 -10.14 29.41
N VAL A 442 29.25 -10.94 30.07
CA VAL A 442 28.88 -12.30 30.45
C VAL A 442 27.75 -12.23 31.49
N ARG A 443 26.58 -12.73 31.13
CA ARG A 443 25.42 -12.79 32.02
C ARG A 443 25.33 -14.13 32.68
N LYS A 444 24.81 -14.16 33.90
CA LYS A 444 24.39 -15.44 34.57
C LYS A 444 23.29 -16.07 33.69
N VAL A 445 23.38 -17.38 33.52
CA VAL A 445 22.38 -18.13 32.76
C VAL A 445 21.04 -18.09 33.49
N PHE A 446 20.00 -17.59 32.85
CA PHE A 446 18.64 -17.56 33.37
C PHE A 446 17.95 -18.91 33.13
N GLN A 447 17.14 -19.35 34.11
CA GLN A 447 16.42 -20.63 34.06
C GLN A 447 15.06 -20.49 33.38
N PHE A 448 15.03 -20.15 32.11
CA PHE A 448 13.78 -19.94 31.34
C PHE A 448 12.92 -21.18 31.27
N VAL A 449 13.52 -22.33 30.93
CA VAL A 449 12.80 -23.59 30.75
C VAL A 449 12.24 -24.14 32.05
N GLN A 450 12.93 -23.94 33.19
CA GLN A 450 12.45 -24.36 34.50
C GLN A 450 11.22 -23.56 34.94
N LYS A 451 11.20 -22.25 34.58
CA LYS A 451 10.11 -21.32 34.91
C LYS A 451 9.01 -21.24 33.82
N LYS A 452 9.02 -22.14 32.83
CA LYS A 452 8.08 -22.13 31.70
C LYS A 452 6.60 -22.06 32.11
N ALA A 453 6.21 -22.68 33.23
CA ALA A 453 4.82 -22.64 33.68
C ALA A 453 4.34 -21.22 33.97
N ILE A 454 5.19 -20.36 34.54
CA ILE A 454 4.87 -18.96 34.83
C ILE A 454 4.62 -18.22 33.49
N PHE A 455 5.50 -18.39 32.51
CA PHE A 455 5.37 -17.70 31.21
C PHE A 455 4.17 -18.19 30.41
N PHE A 456 3.86 -19.49 30.46
CA PHE A 456 2.65 -20.04 29.84
C PHE A 456 1.38 -19.55 30.54
N CYS A 457 1.37 -19.46 31.88
CA CYS A 457 0.24 -18.87 32.59
C CYS A 457 0.01 -17.40 32.22
N ILE A 458 1.08 -16.60 32.11
CA ILE A 458 0.97 -15.19 31.64
C ILE A 458 0.37 -15.15 30.24
N SER A 459 0.87 -15.96 29.30
CA SER A 459 0.35 -16.03 27.92
C SER A 459 -1.12 -16.41 27.88
N ILE A 460 -1.50 -17.47 28.63
CA ILE A 460 -2.89 -17.94 28.70
C ILE A 460 -3.79 -16.84 29.30
N ALA A 461 -3.32 -16.18 30.37
CA ALA A 461 -4.07 -15.07 30.97
C ALA A 461 -4.31 -13.90 29.97
N LEU A 462 -3.29 -13.50 29.21
CA LEU A 462 -3.43 -12.45 28.20
C LEU A 462 -4.41 -12.85 27.08
N ILE A 463 -4.33 -14.09 26.60
CA ILE A 463 -5.27 -14.61 25.59
C ILE A 463 -6.69 -14.67 26.17
N LEU A 464 -6.85 -15.11 27.42
CA LEU A 464 -8.17 -15.15 28.09
C LEU A 464 -8.78 -13.75 28.24
N VAL A 465 -8.00 -12.73 28.58
CA VAL A 465 -8.47 -11.34 28.60
C VAL A 465 -9.02 -10.94 27.23
N GLY A 466 -8.32 -11.27 26.14
CA GLY A 466 -8.80 -11.05 24.79
C GLY A 466 -10.11 -11.79 24.47
N VAL A 467 -10.20 -13.07 24.87
CA VAL A 467 -11.42 -13.88 24.68
C VAL A 467 -12.59 -13.33 25.48
N ILE A 468 -12.36 -12.92 26.73
CA ILE A 468 -13.39 -12.28 27.57
C ILE A 468 -13.88 -10.99 26.92
N ALA A 469 -12.97 -10.16 26.40
CA ALA A 469 -13.34 -8.96 25.67
C ALA A 469 -14.18 -9.27 24.41
N MET A 470 -13.80 -10.30 23.64
CA MET A 470 -14.60 -10.74 22.47
C MET A 470 -16.02 -11.20 22.87
N VAL A 471 -16.15 -11.99 23.94
CA VAL A 471 -17.45 -12.45 24.43
C VAL A 471 -18.30 -11.27 24.94
N ALA A 472 -17.71 -10.40 25.76
CA ALA A 472 -18.41 -9.23 26.30
C ALA A 472 -18.90 -8.30 25.19
N ASN A 473 -18.08 -8.02 24.20
CA ASN A 473 -18.45 -7.22 23.01
C ASN A 473 -19.51 -7.92 22.15
N GLY A 474 -19.44 -9.27 22.02
CA GLY A 474 -20.46 -10.04 21.29
C GLY A 474 -21.85 -9.95 21.92
N ILE A 475 -21.94 -9.94 23.24
CA ILE A 475 -23.19 -9.69 23.96
C ILE A 475 -23.70 -8.26 23.70
N GLY A 476 -22.78 -7.29 23.56
CA GLY A 476 -23.09 -5.88 23.25
C GLY A 476 -23.42 -5.62 21.78
N GLY A 477 -23.44 -6.65 20.90
CA GLY A 477 -23.88 -6.56 19.50
C GLY A 477 -22.79 -6.79 18.45
N SER A 478 -21.50 -6.54 18.73
CA SER A 478 -20.43 -6.77 17.73
C SER A 478 -19.10 -7.09 18.42
N VAL A 479 -18.52 -8.25 18.10
CA VAL A 479 -17.25 -8.73 18.67
C VAL A 479 -16.11 -7.75 18.40
N PHE A 480 -16.01 -7.27 17.17
CA PHE A 480 -14.99 -6.32 16.71
C PHE A 480 -15.62 -5.02 16.19
N ASN A 481 -14.88 -3.94 16.25
CA ASN A 481 -15.20 -2.71 15.55
C ASN A 481 -14.75 -2.86 14.09
N LEU A 482 -15.61 -3.44 13.23
CA LEU A 482 -15.28 -3.66 11.83
C LEU A 482 -15.26 -2.34 11.06
N GLY A 483 -14.25 -2.16 10.21
CA GLY A 483 -14.22 -1.12 9.19
C GLY A 483 -15.23 -1.40 8.07
N ILE A 484 -15.53 -0.39 7.27
CA ILE A 484 -16.44 -0.53 6.11
C ILE A 484 -15.88 -1.52 5.09
N GLU A 485 -14.57 -1.72 5.04
CA GLU A 485 -13.90 -2.69 4.19
C GLU A 485 -14.33 -4.14 4.49
N PHE A 486 -14.72 -4.42 5.74
CA PHE A 486 -15.18 -5.74 6.16
C PHE A 486 -16.67 -5.82 6.45
N LYS A 487 -17.34 -4.68 6.66
CA LYS A 487 -18.78 -4.62 6.93
C LYS A 487 -19.58 -4.19 5.71
N GLY A 488 -19.00 -3.38 4.85
CA GLY A 488 -19.70 -2.63 3.81
C GLY A 488 -20.36 -1.37 4.38
N GLY A 489 -20.80 -0.48 3.50
CA GLY A 489 -21.45 0.77 3.86
C GLY A 489 -20.63 2.00 3.50
N SER A 490 -20.93 3.11 4.18
CA SER A 490 -20.24 4.39 4.01
C SER A 490 -19.60 4.87 5.30
N SER A 491 -18.42 5.49 5.18
CA SER A 491 -17.71 6.17 6.26
C SER A 491 -17.49 7.62 5.85
N VAL A 492 -18.11 8.54 6.60
CA VAL A 492 -18.03 9.97 6.32
C VAL A 492 -17.25 10.64 7.44
N LYS A 493 -16.14 11.30 7.10
CA LYS A 493 -15.38 12.12 8.03
C LYS A 493 -15.89 13.55 7.93
N VAL A 494 -16.28 14.12 9.06
CA VAL A 494 -16.95 15.43 9.14
C VAL A 494 -16.27 16.28 10.19
N GLU A 495 -15.99 17.54 9.87
CA GLU A 495 -15.53 18.53 10.83
C GLU A 495 -16.69 19.45 11.23
N PHE A 496 -16.93 19.57 12.54
CA PHE A 496 -17.94 20.48 13.10
C PHE A 496 -17.31 21.81 13.51
N ALA A 497 -18.08 22.89 13.44
CA ALA A 497 -17.63 24.22 13.90
C ALA A 497 -17.29 24.24 15.40
N LYS A 498 -17.95 23.39 16.21
CA LYS A 498 -17.73 23.26 17.66
C LYS A 498 -17.50 21.79 18.04
N GLU A 499 -16.92 21.59 19.22
CA GLU A 499 -16.76 20.26 19.78
C GLU A 499 -18.11 19.72 20.30
N TYR A 500 -18.35 18.42 20.02
CA TYR A 500 -19.44 17.66 20.60
C TYR A 500 -18.87 16.51 21.43
N SER A 501 -19.53 16.14 22.54
CA SER A 501 -19.18 14.91 23.25
C SER A 501 -19.75 13.70 22.53
N ILE A 502 -19.20 12.52 22.80
CA ILE A 502 -19.72 11.27 22.19
C ILE A 502 -21.15 10.97 22.65
N ASP A 503 -21.50 11.35 23.89
CA ASP A 503 -22.86 11.19 24.40
C ASP A 503 -23.82 12.11 23.65
N TYR A 504 -23.42 13.38 23.44
CA TYR A 504 -24.22 14.31 22.64
C TYR A 504 -24.43 13.82 21.22
N PHE A 505 -23.37 13.24 20.60
CA PHE A 505 -23.47 12.63 19.29
C PHE A 505 -24.53 11.51 19.28
N ASN A 506 -24.47 10.59 20.22
CA ASN A 506 -25.36 9.44 20.31
C ASN A 506 -26.81 9.85 20.60
N ASP A 507 -27.01 10.86 21.47
CA ASP A 507 -28.33 11.28 21.90
C ASP A 507 -29.04 12.21 20.93
N ASN A 508 -28.30 12.97 20.12
CA ASN A 508 -28.87 13.98 19.23
C ASN A 508 -28.53 13.71 17.76
N ILE A 509 -27.23 13.76 17.37
CA ILE A 509 -26.82 13.70 15.97
C ILE A 509 -27.21 12.36 15.33
N LYS A 510 -26.92 11.27 16.01
CA LYS A 510 -27.26 9.92 15.55
C LYS A 510 -28.76 9.75 15.38
N LYS A 511 -29.58 10.17 16.36
CA LYS A 511 -31.03 10.03 16.30
C LYS A 511 -31.65 10.87 15.18
N ASP A 512 -31.10 12.07 14.94
CA ASP A 512 -31.57 12.91 13.83
C ASP A 512 -31.19 12.30 12.47
N LEU A 513 -30.00 11.77 12.32
CA LEU A 513 -29.58 11.07 11.11
C LEU A 513 -30.44 9.82 10.84
N GLU A 514 -30.73 9.02 11.88
CA GLU A 514 -31.60 7.86 11.77
C GLU A 514 -33.04 8.26 11.37
N LYS A 515 -33.57 9.32 11.97
CA LYS A 515 -34.95 9.76 11.73
C LYS A 515 -35.13 10.51 10.41
N GLU A 516 -34.25 11.43 10.09
CA GLU A 516 -34.42 12.33 8.95
C GLU A 516 -33.87 11.78 7.66
N VAL A 517 -32.72 11.13 7.72
CA VAL A 517 -32.09 10.51 6.53
C VAL A 517 -32.61 9.10 6.30
N GLY A 518 -33.18 8.47 7.36
CA GLY A 518 -33.69 7.09 7.31
C GLY A 518 -32.57 6.05 7.39
N LEU A 519 -31.52 6.31 8.16
CA LEU A 519 -30.41 5.40 8.37
C LEU A 519 -30.71 4.38 9.47
N LYS A 520 -30.31 3.13 9.29
CA LYS A 520 -30.56 2.07 10.28
C LYS A 520 -29.40 1.84 11.24
N GLU A 521 -28.19 2.13 10.81
CA GLU A 521 -26.98 1.91 11.61
C GLU A 521 -26.06 3.13 11.50
N VAL A 522 -26.03 3.96 12.54
CA VAL A 522 -25.13 5.11 12.62
C VAL A 522 -24.17 4.92 13.78
N GLN A 523 -22.89 4.95 13.51
CA GLN A 523 -21.82 4.88 14.49
C GLN A 523 -20.91 6.10 14.34
N GLY A 524 -20.77 6.90 15.40
CA GLY A 524 -19.87 8.04 15.43
C GLY A 524 -18.61 7.71 16.24
N GLN A 525 -17.46 8.05 15.69
CA GLN A 525 -16.18 7.97 16.35
C GLN A 525 -15.53 9.34 16.35
N ARG A 526 -15.29 9.91 17.54
CA ARG A 526 -14.62 11.20 17.68
C ARG A 526 -13.11 11.03 17.52
N ASP A 527 -12.49 11.91 16.77
CA ASP A 527 -11.03 11.98 16.65
C ASP A 527 -10.43 12.43 17.99
N THR A 528 -9.35 11.76 18.43
CA THR A 528 -8.71 11.99 19.73
C THR A 528 -7.90 13.28 19.74
N ASP A 529 -7.25 13.60 18.63
CA ASP A 529 -6.34 14.74 18.49
C ASP A 529 -7.09 16.02 18.02
N LYS A 530 -8.15 15.81 17.23
CA LYS A 530 -8.99 16.88 16.68
C LYS A 530 -10.44 16.65 17.11
N PRO A 531 -10.84 17.03 18.33
CA PRO A 531 -12.15 16.67 18.91
C PRO A 531 -13.36 17.27 18.19
N LYS A 532 -13.16 18.15 17.22
CA LYS A 532 -14.20 18.65 16.30
C LYS A 532 -14.47 17.71 15.13
N ILE A 533 -13.61 16.73 14.87
CA ILE A 533 -13.73 15.80 13.77
C ILE A 533 -14.39 14.52 14.25
N TYR A 534 -15.37 14.07 13.47
CA TYR A 534 -16.06 12.79 13.65
C TYR A 534 -15.95 11.95 12.39
N THR A 535 -15.72 10.65 12.57
CA THR A 535 -15.93 9.64 11.54
C THR A 535 -17.27 8.97 11.78
N ILE A 536 -18.22 9.15 10.86
CA ILE A 536 -19.57 8.61 10.93
C ILE A 536 -19.68 7.43 9.98
N LYS A 537 -19.82 6.22 10.52
CA LYS A 537 -19.99 4.97 9.75
C LYS A 537 -21.48 4.62 9.72
N THR A 538 -21.97 4.26 8.53
CA THR A 538 -23.39 3.94 8.33
C THR A 538 -23.58 2.98 7.15
N GLU A 539 -24.82 2.58 6.86
CA GLU A 539 -25.17 1.88 5.63
C GLU A 539 -24.84 2.74 4.39
N LYS A 540 -24.91 2.14 3.21
CA LYS A 540 -24.59 2.80 1.94
C LYS A 540 -25.28 4.15 1.77
N LEU A 541 -24.50 5.21 1.57
CA LEU A 541 -24.93 6.58 1.32
C LEU A 541 -24.60 6.98 -0.12
N GLU A 542 -25.61 7.20 -0.97
CA GLU A 542 -25.44 7.62 -2.36
C GLU A 542 -26.47 8.68 -2.75
N GLY A 543 -26.07 9.54 -3.70
CA GLY A 543 -26.94 10.52 -4.34
C GLY A 543 -27.77 11.33 -3.34
N LYS A 544 -29.09 11.42 -3.56
CA LYS A 544 -30.02 12.20 -2.72
C LYS A 544 -29.95 11.85 -1.22
N LYS A 545 -29.58 10.62 -0.85
CA LYS A 545 -29.47 10.20 0.55
C LYS A 545 -28.23 10.82 1.20
N PHE A 546 -27.13 10.91 0.47
CA PHE A 546 -25.90 11.57 0.90
C PHE A 546 -26.08 13.09 1.00
N ASP A 547 -26.77 13.72 0.04
CA ASP A 547 -27.07 15.14 0.10
C ASP A 547 -27.93 15.50 1.31
N LYS A 548 -28.92 14.67 1.60
CA LYS A 548 -29.77 14.85 2.78
C LYS A 548 -28.99 14.67 4.08
N PHE A 549 -28.05 13.71 4.12
CA PHE A 549 -27.13 13.50 5.23
C PHE A 549 -26.26 14.75 5.47
N LYS A 550 -25.62 15.27 4.42
CA LYS A 550 -24.82 16.51 4.49
C LYS A 550 -25.68 17.68 5.01
N LYS A 551 -26.87 17.86 4.45
CA LYS A 551 -27.75 18.95 4.82
C LYS A 551 -28.14 18.93 6.30
N VAL A 552 -28.48 17.76 6.85
CA VAL A 552 -28.78 17.62 8.27
C VAL A 552 -27.61 18.05 9.15
N LEU A 553 -26.38 17.62 8.79
CA LEU A 553 -25.19 17.96 9.56
C LEU A 553 -24.81 19.45 9.46
N ILE A 554 -24.95 20.05 8.28
CA ILE A 554 -24.62 21.46 8.04
C ILE A 554 -25.70 22.38 8.75
N ASP A 555 -26.95 22.15 8.48
CA ASP A 555 -28.04 23.06 8.93
C ASP A 555 -28.21 23.00 10.45
N LYS A 556 -28.26 21.78 11.03
CA LYS A 556 -28.54 21.60 12.45
C LYS A 556 -27.31 21.63 13.35
N TYR A 557 -26.22 21.03 12.91
CA TYR A 557 -25.04 20.80 13.75
C TYR A 557 -23.84 21.65 13.37
N LYS A 558 -24.01 22.55 12.39
CA LYS A 558 -22.94 23.47 11.94
C LYS A 558 -21.67 22.73 11.51
N ALA A 559 -21.86 21.62 10.79
CA ALA A 559 -20.75 21.07 10.05
C ALA A 559 -20.33 22.05 8.94
N TYR A 560 -19.06 22.05 8.59
CA TYR A 560 -18.59 22.92 7.50
C TYR A 560 -19.20 22.50 6.17
N ASP A 561 -19.62 23.48 5.38
CA ASP A 561 -20.22 23.26 4.08
C ASP A 561 -19.14 22.89 3.04
N THR A 562 -19.33 21.78 2.37
CA THR A 562 -18.41 21.30 1.30
C THR A 562 -18.55 22.07 0.00
N THR A 563 -19.60 22.88 -0.18
CA THR A 563 -19.77 23.75 -1.35
C THR A 563 -18.91 25.02 -1.26
N ASP A 564 -18.49 25.41 -0.06
CA ASP A 564 -17.53 26.49 0.15
C ASP A 564 -16.12 26.01 -0.22
N LYS A 565 -15.48 26.67 -1.22
CA LYS A 565 -14.10 26.35 -1.67
C LYS A 565 -13.07 26.30 -0.53
N LYS A 566 -13.31 27.02 0.57
CA LYS A 566 -12.45 27.03 1.76
C LYS A 566 -12.66 25.81 2.65
N HIS A 567 -13.80 25.12 2.55
CA HIS A 567 -14.21 24.03 3.43
C HIS A 567 -14.61 22.74 2.68
N GLN A 568 -14.38 22.67 1.37
CA GLN A 568 -14.68 21.48 0.54
C GLN A 568 -14.02 20.21 1.07
N GLU A 569 -12.89 20.37 1.78
CA GLU A 569 -12.08 19.28 2.29
C GLU A 569 -12.59 18.69 3.63
N ASN A 570 -13.63 19.28 4.24
CA ASN A 570 -14.07 18.88 5.58
C ASN A 570 -15.05 17.70 5.59
N PHE A 571 -15.52 17.26 4.42
CA PHE A 571 -16.32 16.04 4.25
C PHE A 571 -15.53 15.07 3.38
N SER A 572 -14.97 14.02 3.98
CA SER A 572 -14.39 12.89 3.27
C SER A 572 -15.41 11.75 3.29
N ASN A 573 -15.74 11.18 2.14
CA ASN A 573 -16.67 10.05 2.02
C ASN A 573 -15.97 8.84 1.41
N GLU A 574 -16.11 7.70 2.06
CA GLU A 574 -15.66 6.41 1.56
C GLU A 574 -16.83 5.44 1.54
N MET A 575 -17.07 4.77 0.42
CA MET A 575 -18.14 3.80 0.26
C MET A 575 -17.60 2.48 -0.26
N ILE A 576 -18.04 1.38 0.35
CA ILE A 576 -17.68 0.02 -0.08
C ILE A 576 -18.94 -0.84 -0.12
N SER A 577 -19.16 -1.53 -1.25
CA SER A 577 -20.32 -2.42 -1.39
C SER A 577 -20.18 -3.67 -0.51
N GLY A 578 -21.31 -4.23 -0.07
CA GLY A 578 -21.33 -5.44 0.78
C GLY A 578 -20.72 -6.68 0.09
N THR A 579 -20.81 -6.77 -1.24
CA THR A 579 -20.20 -7.85 -2.02
C THR A 579 -18.68 -7.79 -1.94
N VAL A 580 -18.12 -6.59 -2.10
CA VAL A 580 -16.68 -6.35 -2.03
C VAL A 580 -16.16 -6.60 -0.61
N SER A 581 -16.87 -6.14 0.41
CA SER A 581 -16.48 -6.38 1.80
C SER A 581 -16.42 -7.87 2.14
N LYS A 582 -17.33 -8.68 1.60
CA LYS A 582 -17.28 -10.14 1.75
C LYS A 582 -16.02 -10.70 1.09
N GLN A 583 -15.74 -10.29 -0.15
CA GLN A 583 -14.56 -10.75 -0.88
C GLN A 583 -13.27 -10.32 -0.15
N MET A 584 -13.16 -9.07 0.31
CA MET A 584 -12.01 -8.60 1.07
C MET A 584 -11.74 -9.41 2.33
N ARG A 585 -12.80 -9.85 3.04
CA ARG A 585 -12.65 -10.75 4.20
C ARG A 585 -12.12 -12.14 3.80
N GLU A 586 -12.63 -12.70 2.73
CA GLU A 586 -12.20 -14.01 2.22
C GLU A 586 -10.75 -13.95 1.77
N ASP A 587 -10.35 -12.90 1.02
CA ASP A 587 -8.98 -12.67 0.58
C ASP A 587 -8.03 -12.46 1.77
N ALA A 588 -8.46 -11.74 2.81
CA ALA A 588 -7.70 -11.53 4.04
C ALA A 588 -7.37 -12.85 4.76
N ILE A 589 -8.38 -13.71 4.94
CA ILE A 589 -8.23 -15.01 5.60
C ILE A 589 -7.32 -15.90 4.76
N LEU A 590 -7.55 -15.94 3.45
CA LEU A 590 -6.77 -16.76 2.52
C LEU A 590 -5.31 -16.31 2.45
N ALA A 591 -5.05 -15.00 2.35
CA ALA A 591 -3.69 -14.44 2.35
C ALA A 591 -2.94 -14.81 3.63
N THR A 592 -3.59 -14.66 4.79
CA THR A 592 -2.99 -15.02 6.08
C THR A 592 -2.68 -16.51 6.15
N ALA A 593 -3.61 -17.37 5.72
CA ALA A 593 -3.39 -18.83 5.70
C ALA A 593 -2.25 -19.23 4.77
N ILE A 594 -2.20 -18.68 3.55
CA ILE A 594 -1.12 -18.95 2.58
C ILE A 594 0.23 -18.51 3.14
N ALA A 595 0.32 -17.30 3.70
CA ALA A 595 1.57 -16.81 4.28
C ALA A 595 2.06 -17.72 5.41
N LEU A 596 1.19 -18.12 6.34
CA LEU A 596 1.53 -19.04 7.43
C LEU A 596 2.01 -20.40 6.92
N ILE A 597 1.35 -20.95 5.90
CA ILE A 597 1.75 -22.23 5.28
C ILE A 597 3.11 -22.10 4.59
N CYS A 598 3.32 -21.04 3.80
CA CYS A 598 4.61 -20.80 3.13
C CYS A 598 5.75 -20.66 4.14
N MET A 599 5.52 -19.93 5.23
CA MET A 599 6.50 -19.77 6.30
C MET A 599 6.79 -21.08 7.02
N LEU A 600 5.76 -21.88 7.30
CA LEU A 600 5.91 -23.21 7.90
C LEU A 600 6.77 -24.12 7.03
N ILE A 601 6.50 -24.16 5.73
CA ILE A 601 7.27 -24.95 4.76
C ILE A 601 8.72 -24.44 4.73
N TYR A 602 8.94 -23.11 4.69
CA TYR A 602 10.26 -22.51 4.69
C TYR A 602 11.06 -22.91 5.95
N ILE A 603 10.46 -22.77 7.14
CA ILE A 603 11.12 -23.11 8.40
C ILE A 603 11.44 -24.61 8.45
N TRP A 604 10.51 -25.46 8.05
CA TRP A 604 10.74 -26.91 7.99
C TRP A 604 11.90 -27.27 7.06
N ALA A 605 11.90 -26.72 5.86
CA ALA A 605 12.99 -26.95 4.88
C ALA A 605 14.34 -26.45 5.41
N ARG A 606 14.36 -25.30 6.08
CA ARG A 606 15.55 -24.63 6.60
C ARG A 606 16.20 -25.36 7.78
N PHE A 607 15.38 -25.76 8.74
CA PHE A 607 15.87 -26.40 9.95
C PHE A 607 15.91 -27.94 9.86
N ARG A 608 15.25 -28.51 8.86
CA ARG A 608 15.11 -29.98 8.67
C ARG A 608 14.67 -30.72 9.94
N ASN A 609 13.89 -30.02 10.79
CA ASN A 609 13.44 -30.52 12.08
C ASN A 609 12.02 -30.00 12.34
N VAL A 610 11.05 -30.91 12.31
CA VAL A 610 9.64 -30.61 12.43
C VAL A 610 9.31 -29.96 13.79
N GLN A 611 10.03 -30.32 14.86
CA GLN A 611 9.77 -29.78 16.20
C GLN A 611 10.13 -28.28 16.31
N PHE A 612 11.14 -27.81 15.58
CA PHE A 612 11.40 -26.37 15.47
C PHE A 612 10.27 -25.65 14.75
N ALA A 613 9.77 -26.21 13.65
CA ALA A 613 8.67 -25.63 12.89
C ALA A 613 7.38 -25.57 13.72
N ILE A 614 7.02 -26.64 14.40
CA ILE A 614 5.83 -26.68 15.27
C ILE A 614 5.96 -25.65 16.41
N ALA A 615 7.11 -25.58 17.10
CA ALA A 615 7.32 -24.62 18.17
C ALA A 615 7.24 -23.17 17.68
N ALA A 616 7.79 -22.86 16.49
CA ALA A 616 7.68 -21.54 15.88
C ALA A 616 6.23 -21.18 15.55
N VAL A 617 5.50 -22.07 14.87
CA VAL A 617 4.10 -21.82 14.48
C VAL A 617 3.20 -21.67 15.71
N THR A 618 3.44 -22.46 16.76
CA THR A 618 2.68 -22.30 18.03
C THR A 618 2.92 -20.91 18.65
N ALA A 619 4.16 -20.41 18.62
CA ALA A 619 4.47 -19.07 19.10
C ALA A 619 3.85 -17.97 18.20
N LEU A 620 3.84 -18.14 16.89
CA LEU A 620 3.16 -17.21 15.98
C LEU A 620 1.65 -17.19 16.22
N PHE A 621 1.03 -18.34 16.42
CA PHE A 621 -0.39 -18.42 16.75
C PHE A 621 -0.71 -17.69 18.06
N HIS A 622 0.16 -17.83 19.07
CA HIS A 622 0.06 -17.07 20.31
C HIS A 622 0.11 -15.55 20.06
N ASP A 623 1.07 -15.08 19.27
CA ASP A 623 1.25 -13.64 18.99
C ASP A 623 0.04 -13.07 18.25
N VAL A 624 -0.45 -13.78 17.24
CA VAL A 624 -1.67 -13.44 16.50
C VAL A 624 -2.89 -13.41 17.42
N ALA A 625 -3.03 -14.39 18.31
CA ALA A 625 -4.15 -14.45 19.27
C ALA A 625 -4.15 -13.25 20.24
N ILE A 626 -2.97 -12.82 20.72
CA ILE A 626 -2.86 -11.62 21.57
C ILE A 626 -3.26 -10.37 20.78
N VAL A 627 -2.82 -10.22 19.54
CA VAL A 627 -3.14 -9.05 18.72
C VAL A 627 -4.64 -9.01 18.39
N ILE A 628 -5.24 -10.13 18.01
CA ILE A 628 -6.70 -10.22 17.80
C ILE A 628 -7.46 -9.88 19.08
N GLY A 629 -7.02 -10.41 20.23
CA GLY A 629 -7.58 -10.08 21.55
C GLY A 629 -7.47 -8.59 21.86
N PHE A 630 -6.35 -7.97 21.50
CA PHE A 630 -6.14 -6.54 21.68
C PHE A 630 -7.09 -5.69 20.79
N TYR A 631 -7.33 -6.08 19.53
CA TYR A 631 -8.33 -5.41 18.69
C TYR A 631 -9.74 -5.43 19.31
N ALA A 632 -10.11 -6.55 19.92
CA ALA A 632 -11.39 -6.66 20.62
C ALA A 632 -11.42 -5.79 21.89
N LEU A 633 -10.33 -5.79 22.67
CA LEU A 633 -10.22 -5.07 23.95
C LEU A 633 -10.19 -3.55 23.75
N ALA A 634 -9.33 -3.06 22.86
CA ALA A 634 -9.12 -1.63 22.60
C ALA A 634 -10.12 -1.05 21.61
N ARG A 635 -11.00 -1.87 21.01
CA ARG A 635 -12.00 -1.44 19.99
C ARG A 635 -11.39 -0.71 18.81
N VAL A 636 -10.12 -0.97 18.49
CA VAL A 636 -9.46 -0.42 17.29
C VAL A 636 -10.20 -0.91 16.05
N THR A 637 -10.33 -0.05 15.05
CA THR A 637 -11.02 -0.40 13.79
C THR A 637 -10.28 -1.52 13.07
N LEU A 638 -11.01 -2.59 12.75
CA LEU A 638 -10.49 -3.75 12.02
C LEU A 638 -10.80 -3.59 10.54
N GLY A 639 -9.88 -2.99 9.82
CA GLY A 639 -9.93 -2.72 8.37
C GLY A 639 -8.85 -3.47 7.60
N THR A 640 -8.58 -3.08 6.36
CA THR A 640 -7.56 -3.72 5.49
C THR A 640 -6.15 -3.64 6.08
N THR A 641 -5.82 -2.58 6.80
CA THR A 641 -4.55 -2.41 7.50
C THR A 641 -4.28 -3.49 8.55
N PHE A 642 -5.34 -4.13 9.09
CA PHE A 642 -5.22 -5.27 10.00
C PHE A 642 -4.43 -6.44 9.38
N ILE A 643 -4.65 -6.72 8.09
CA ILE A 643 -3.96 -7.81 7.38
C ILE A 643 -2.48 -7.50 7.28
N ALA A 644 -2.15 -6.26 6.90
CA ALA A 644 -0.77 -5.79 6.83
C ALA A 644 -0.08 -5.87 8.21
N CYS A 645 -0.78 -5.46 9.27
CA CYS A 645 -0.31 -5.55 10.65
C CYS A 645 -0.03 -7.01 11.06
N LEU A 646 -0.98 -7.93 10.86
CA LEU A 646 -0.81 -9.34 11.20
C LEU A 646 0.37 -9.98 10.47
N LEU A 647 0.45 -9.81 9.16
CA LEU A 647 1.51 -10.44 8.37
C LEU A 647 2.89 -9.84 8.69
N THR A 648 2.95 -8.55 9.01
CA THR A 648 4.18 -7.91 9.49
C THR A 648 4.62 -8.47 10.84
N ILE A 649 3.70 -8.62 11.79
CA ILE A 649 3.99 -9.20 13.11
C ILE A 649 4.47 -10.63 12.97
N VAL A 650 3.80 -11.44 12.15
CA VAL A 650 4.19 -12.82 11.88
C VAL A 650 5.60 -12.89 11.29
N GLY A 651 5.92 -12.04 10.29
CA GLY A 651 7.25 -11.97 9.68
C GLY A 651 8.34 -11.54 10.67
N TYR A 652 8.05 -10.55 11.51
CA TYR A 652 8.99 -10.05 12.51
C TYR A 652 9.20 -11.03 13.67
N SER A 653 8.13 -11.58 14.23
CA SER A 653 8.20 -12.52 15.35
C SER A 653 8.99 -13.79 15.00
N ILE A 654 8.81 -14.27 13.76
CA ILE A 654 9.54 -15.45 13.29
C ILE A 654 11.04 -15.17 13.15
N ASN A 655 11.45 -13.96 12.76
CA ASN A 655 12.85 -13.55 12.69
C ASN A 655 13.53 -13.67 14.08
N ALA A 656 12.90 -13.15 15.14
CA ALA A 656 13.40 -13.27 16.51
C ALA A 656 13.51 -14.76 16.95
N THR A 657 12.54 -15.58 16.58
CA THR A 657 12.52 -17.03 16.86
C THR A 657 13.65 -17.77 16.14
N ILE A 658 13.90 -17.48 14.85
CA ILE A 658 14.98 -18.09 14.04
C ILE A 658 16.32 -17.85 14.72
N VAL A 659 16.57 -16.66 15.21
CA VAL A 659 17.82 -16.30 15.89
C VAL A 659 18.09 -17.19 17.11
N ILE A 660 17.06 -17.45 17.91
CA ILE A 660 17.15 -18.29 19.10
C ILE A 660 17.36 -19.76 18.68
N PHE A 661 16.63 -20.24 17.69
CA PHE A 661 16.74 -21.61 17.20
C PHE A 661 18.09 -21.88 16.55
N ASP A 662 18.62 -20.94 15.78
CA ASP A 662 19.97 -21.06 15.21
C ASP A 662 21.02 -21.18 16.31
N ARG A 663 20.87 -20.42 17.41
CA ARG A 663 21.75 -20.51 18.58
C ARG A 663 21.60 -21.84 19.33
N ILE A 664 20.37 -22.33 19.52
CA ILE A 664 20.14 -23.66 20.12
C ILE A 664 20.82 -24.73 19.24
N ARG A 665 20.67 -24.67 17.92
CA ARG A 665 21.30 -25.60 16.98
C ARG A 665 22.83 -25.55 17.06
N GLU A 666 23.42 -24.34 17.09
CA GLU A 666 24.86 -24.14 17.23
C GLU A 666 25.39 -24.76 18.52
N ASN A 667 24.72 -24.51 19.66
CA ASN A 667 25.14 -25.03 20.96
C ASN A 667 24.90 -26.54 21.08
N MET A 668 23.81 -27.05 20.47
CA MET A 668 23.57 -28.51 20.39
C MET A 668 24.64 -29.24 19.58
N ALA A 669 25.16 -28.64 18.52
CA ALA A 669 26.27 -29.21 17.73
C ALA A 669 27.57 -29.29 18.53
N LYS A 670 27.77 -28.44 19.54
CA LYS A 670 28.92 -28.40 20.44
C LYS A 670 28.75 -29.24 21.70
N ARG A 671 27.59 -29.92 21.87
CA ARG A 671 27.22 -30.69 23.05
C ARG A 671 28.25 -31.77 23.35
N ARG A 672 28.63 -31.86 24.61
CA ARG A 672 29.49 -32.93 25.16
C ARG A 672 28.65 -34.04 25.81
N ARG A 673 29.24 -35.22 25.98
CA ARG A 673 28.59 -36.33 26.66
C ARG A 673 28.37 -35.94 28.12
N GLY A 674 27.11 -35.91 28.60
CA GLY A 674 26.73 -35.47 29.95
C GLY A 674 26.05 -34.09 30.03
N ASP A 675 26.15 -33.24 28.99
CA ASP A 675 25.48 -31.94 28.99
C ASP A 675 23.95 -32.11 28.87
N LYS A 676 23.22 -31.51 29.81
CA LYS A 676 21.75 -31.51 29.78
C LYS A 676 21.21 -30.54 28.74
N VAL A 677 20.28 -30.95 27.91
CA VAL A 677 19.69 -30.14 26.87
C VAL A 677 18.98 -28.93 27.46
N ILE A 678 18.38 -29.05 28.64
CA ILE A 678 17.74 -27.92 29.36
C ILE A 678 18.73 -26.77 29.60
N ASP A 679 19.98 -27.08 29.96
CA ASP A 679 21.00 -26.06 30.22
C ASP A 679 21.50 -25.42 28.93
N ILE A 680 21.60 -26.22 27.86
CA ILE A 680 21.93 -25.72 26.52
C ILE A 680 20.89 -24.74 26.04
N VAL A 681 19.59 -25.04 26.20
CA VAL A 681 18.50 -24.13 25.76
C VAL A 681 18.53 -22.83 26.58
N ASN A 682 18.67 -22.92 27.92
CA ASN A 682 18.76 -21.73 28.78
C ASN A 682 19.98 -20.86 28.43
N THR A 683 21.12 -21.46 28.17
CA THR A 683 22.33 -20.77 27.75
C THR A 683 22.12 -20.09 26.39
N SER A 684 21.51 -20.77 25.45
CA SER A 684 21.22 -20.23 24.10
C SER A 684 20.32 -19.02 24.17
N ILE A 685 19.22 -19.08 24.93
CA ILE A 685 18.30 -17.95 25.14
C ILE A 685 19.03 -16.80 25.86
N THR A 686 19.83 -17.08 26.90
CA THR A 686 20.58 -16.05 27.64
C THR A 686 21.59 -15.33 26.72
N GLN A 687 22.27 -16.05 25.84
CA GLN A 687 23.24 -15.51 24.89
C GLN A 687 22.58 -14.59 23.84
N THR A 688 21.36 -14.89 23.44
CA THR A 688 20.61 -14.10 22.45
C THR A 688 19.77 -12.98 23.06
N LEU A 689 19.56 -12.99 24.38
CA LEU A 689 18.62 -12.09 25.06
C LEU A 689 18.90 -10.60 24.80
N THR A 690 20.16 -10.16 24.97
CA THR A 690 20.55 -8.75 24.76
C THR A 690 20.24 -8.30 23.33
N ARG A 691 20.53 -9.16 22.36
CA ARG A 691 20.27 -8.95 20.95
C ARG A 691 18.76 -8.85 20.71
N SER A 692 17.95 -9.80 21.19
CA SER A 692 16.49 -9.76 21.04
C SER A 692 15.87 -8.50 21.64
N ILE A 693 16.38 -8.02 22.79
CA ILE A 693 15.92 -6.75 23.39
C ILE A 693 16.29 -5.57 22.51
N TYR A 694 17.53 -5.50 21.98
CA TYR A 694 17.98 -4.37 21.17
C TYR A 694 17.26 -4.31 19.82
N THR A 695 17.05 -5.45 19.17
CA THR A 695 16.33 -5.52 17.89
C THR A 695 14.87 -5.12 18.06
N THR A 696 14.20 -5.65 19.09
CA THR A 696 12.82 -5.22 19.38
C THR A 696 12.75 -3.73 19.74
N PHE A 697 13.71 -3.22 20.52
CA PHE A 697 13.75 -1.81 20.90
C PHE A 697 13.91 -0.89 19.69
N THR A 698 14.81 -1.18 18.74
CA THR A 698 15.03 -0.35 17.56
C THR A 698 13.80 -0.30 16.65
N THR A 699 13.13 -1.42 16.44
CA THR A 699 11.90 -1.46 15.66
C THR A 699 10.73 -0.82 16.41
N PHE A 700 10.61 -1.10 17.72
CA PHE A 700 9.55 -0.53 18.55
C PHE A 700 9.62 1.00 18.61
N ILE A 701 10.82 1.60 18.75
CA ILE A 701 10.97 3.05 18.83
C ILE A 701 10.51 3.73 17.53
N MET A 702 10.78 3.14 16.36
CA MET A 702 10.32 3.67 15.08
C MET A 702 8.80 3.68 15.00
N VAL A 703 8.16 2.55 15.33
CA VAL A 703 6.69 2.42 15.32
C VAL A 703 6.06 3.34 16.38
N PHE A 704 6.69 3.47 17.54
CA PHE A 704 6.24 4.34 18.62
C PHE A 704 6.30 5.83 18.24
N MET A 705 7.35 6.26 17.51
CA MET A 705 7.44 7.63 17.02
C MET A 705 6.33 7.94 16.01
N ILE A 706 6.03 6.99 15.11
CA ILE A 706 4.90 7.13 14.18
C ILE A 706 3.56 7.16 14.94
N TYR A 707 3.42 6.36 16.00
CA TYR A 707 2.20 6.35 16.82
C TYR A 707 1.94 7.68 17.50
N ILE A 708 2.98 8.28 18.13
CA ILE A 708 2.83 9.56 18.86
C ILE A 708 2.58 10.73 17.90
N MET A 709 3.27 10.77 16.77
CA MET A 709 3.24 11.91 15.87
C MET A 709 2.31 11.71 14.67
N GLY A 710 1.88 10.48 14.41
CA GLY A 710 1.06 10.12 13.25
C GLY A 710 -0.40 10.58 13.38
N VAL A 711 -1.08 10.60 12.24
CA VAL A 711 -2.53 10.83 12.18
C VAL A 711 -3.30 9.57 12.57
N THR A 712 -4.58 9.71 12.94
CA THR A 712 -5.44 8.61 13.43
C THR A 712 -5.41 7.36 12.55
N SER A 713 -5.41 7.51 11.22
CA SER A 713 -5.34 6.37 10.29
C SER A 713 -4.05 5.55 10.42
N ILE A 714 -2.93 6.20 10.76
CA ILE A 714 -1.65 5.51 11.02
C ILE A 714 -1.64 4.92 12.43
N GLN A 715 -2.24 5.60 13.40
CA GLN A 715 -2.33 5.11 14.78
C GLN A 715 -3.11 3.80 14.87
N GLU A 716 -4.18 3.64 14.09
CA GLU A 716 -4.95 2.39 14.00
C GLU A 716 -4.12 1.19 13.50
N PHE A 717 -3.09 1.43 12.70
CA PHE A 717 -2.14 0.42 12.23
C PHE A 717 -0.99 0.21 13.23
N THR A 718 -0.40 1.29 13.74
CA THR A 718 0.84 1.23 14.55
C THR A 718 0.61 0.73 15.95
N LEU A 719 -0.53 1.04 16.58
CA LEU A 719 -0.83 0.62 17.95
C LEU A 719 -0.93 -0.92 18.09
N PRO A 720 -1.70 -1.65 17.26
CA PRO A 720 -1.69 -3.11 17.30
C PRO A 720 -0.33 -3.71 16.92
N LEU A 721 0.41 -3.05 16.00
CA LEU A 721 1.75 -3.47 15.60
C LEU A 721 2.72 -3.42 16.79
N MET A 722 2.67 -2.37 17.64
CA MET A 722 3.46 -2.27 18.86
C MET A 722 3.16 -3.41 19.82
N VAL A 723 1.88 -3.74 20.03
CA VAL A 723 1.46 -4.87 20.85
C VAL A 723 2.02 -6.18 20.29
N GLY A 724 1.95 -6.37 18.98
CA GLY A 724 2.49 -7.54 18.29
C GLY A 724 4.01 -7.66 18.40
N LEU A 725 4.75 -6.55 18.31
CA LEU A 725 6.20 -6.52 18.50
C LEU A 725 6.58 -6.97 19.93
N ILE A 726 5.85 -6.49 20.95
CA ILE A 726 6.06 -6.89 22.34
C ILE A 726 5.70 -8.36 22.54
N ALA A 727 4.55 -8.82 22.00
CA ALA A 727 4.13 -10.21 22.06
C ALA A 727 5.15 -11.15 21.40
N GLY A 728 5.66 -10.79 20.20
CA GLY A 728 6.68 -11.56 19.48
C GLY A 728 8.03 -11.61 20.21
N ALA A 729 8.45 -10.50 20.83
CA ALA A 729 9.64 -10.49 21.68
C ALA A 729 9.46 -11.41 22.91
N PHE A 730 8.27 -11.37 23.53
CA PHE A 730 7.95 -12.23 24.66
C PHE A 730 7.91 -13.70 24.23
N SER A 731 7.19 -14.04 23.17
CA SER A 731 7.03 -15.43 22.72
C SER A 731 8.36 -16.05 22.29
N SER A 732 9.19 -15.31 21.55
CA SER A 732 10.48 -15.80 21.11
C SER A 732 11.41 -16.16 22.28
N VAL A 733 11.50 -15.29 23.29
CA VAL A 733 12.39 -15.49 24.45
C VAL A 733 11.85 -16.53 25.45
N PHE A 734 10.57 -16.44 25.80
CA PHE A 734 10.02 -17.18 26.94
C PHE A 734 9.26 -18.45 26.55
N ILE A 735 8.67 -18.50 25.35
CA ILE A 735 7.80 -19.59 24.92
C ILE A 735 8.52 -20.55 23.98
N THR A 736 9.14 -20.06 22.92
CA THR A 736 9.62 -20.86 21.77
C THR A 736 10.66 -21.92 22.17
N GLY A 737 11.70 -21.51 22.90
CA GLY A 737 12.74 -22.43 23.37
C GLY A 737 12.20 -23.47 24.37
N SER A 738 11.25 -23.04 25.21
CA SER A 738 10.58 -23.92 26.16
C SER A 738 9.69 -24.96 25.46
N LEU A 739 8.96 -24.58 24.42
CA LEU A 739 8.15 -25.48 23.58
C LEU A 739 9.03 -26.52 22.87
N TRP A 740 10.11 -26.06 22.23
CA TRP A 740 11.03 -26.98 21.57
C TRP A 740 11.62 -28.00 22.55
N TYR A 741 12.00 -27.57 23.74
CA TYR A 741 12.46 -28.46 24.78
C TYR A 741 11.40 -29.52 25.18
N ILE A 742 10.13 -29.12 25.29
CA ILE A 742 9.02 -30.05 25.61
C ILE A 742 8.87 -31.08 24.48
N PHE A 743 8.91 -30.67 23.21
CA PHE A 743 8.66 -31.56 22.09
C PHE A 743 9.83 -32.51 21.77
N LYS A 744 11.06 -32.09 21.96
CA LYS A 744 12.23 -32.93 21.65
C LYS A 744 13.31 -32.95 22.69
N GLY A 745 13.64 -31.87 23.35
CA GLY A 745 14.76 -31.78 24.29
C GLY A 745 14.59 -32.72 25.48
N LYS A 746 13.36 -32.90 25.96
CA LYS A 746 13.03 -33.82 27.07
C LYS A 746 13.35 -35.29 26.76
N SER A 747 13.24 -35.70 25.51
CA SER A 747 13.61 -37.06 25.05
C SER A 747 15.10 -37.26 25.07
N TYR A 748 15.90 -36.26 24.72
CA TYR A 748 17.37 -36.33 24.78
C TYR A 748 17.87 -36.43 26.23
N ASP A 749 17.27 -35.72 27.19
CA ASP A 749 17.66 -35.77 28.58
C ASP A 749 17.26 -37.09 29.25
N LYS A 750 16.16 -37.73 28.80
CA LYS A 750 15.76 -39.07 29.24
C LYS A 750 16.73 -40.16 28.72
N ALA A 751 17.24 -40.03 27.51
CA ALA A 751 18.17 -41.01 26.94
C ALA A 751 19.58 -40.95 27.57
N LEU A 752 19.85 -39.96 28.42
CA LEU A 752 21.11 -39.81 29.17
C LEU A 752 21.03 -40.39 30.61
N ARG A 753 19.83 -40.71 31.08
CA ARG A 753 19.60 -41.43 32.32
C ARG A 753 19.63 -42.92 32.08
#